data_4db51a878bb212a1305e2e89c9425acd
#
_entry.id   4db51a878bb212a1305e2e89c9425acd
#
_cell.length_a   1.000
_cell.length_b   1.000
_cell.length_c   1.000
_cell.angle_alpha   90.00
_cell.angle_beta   90.00
_cell.angle_gamma   90.00
#
_symmetry.space_group_name_H-M   'P 1'
#
loop_
_entity.id
_entity.type
_entity.pdbx_description
1 polymer ?
#
loop_
_entity_poly.entity_id
_entity_poly.type
_entity_poly.pdbx_seq_one_letter_code
_entity_poly.pdbx_strand_id
1 'polypeptide(L)'
;EDLDDAELRQALLDLEAAGVPRRLLKRRAALDPVTGTPTVREIGVAATVGNADAVLGPLSPPTIRPSTGPGEGCEGLSSSSSSTATTWSSGNVVEGRVVLDGQKHFFMETQAALAVPDEDGRIKVWSGTQGAPFTQQMLGRVLGKPLHRVEVAVRRVGGAFGGKLFAHLGTALAAAVAAVKLGRPVMMHNERLDDMAMMGGREPMTALYRASFESDGAVSALSLYFDLDGGNDAKMCAGDLSMASQWSDGCYYVPNFKVNGRVHYSPRPGNTSMRAPGNLQSIAVREMVNAHVAHALGVPLDVVQERNMYTVGQTTPFGDEIGSATFNWTVPTLWARIKEAVAFDARSRAVAAFNSANRFRKRGLALMPTKYGMGPADYRVGALINVYAADGTVEVFHSGSEIGQGINTKVAQAVAYGLGVPLGQVVVGDNSTSHVPNGTLTGGSGTSETCVGAALDACATLMDRLAPYLEESGGDWSGAVSAANDDSVLLSVTGMWKDSTEYSGSFEYATQGCAFSEVEIDCLTGEAQILRCDLHMDLGRSLNPAVDLGQLQGGFVMSLGYFLTEEVVYTDEEVQLNLGTFNQKIPSAYDIPEVFNVSLLPNTPNPTGVLSSKASGEPPMALAGSTFLAIRQAIEACRCDAGRTNYVQLPVPLSVQAIQQACLTDRLGELPL
;
A
#
# COMPACT_ATOMS: atom_id res chain seq x y z
N GLU A 1 8.00 -10.95 33.37
CA GLU A 1 8.01 -10.67 34.82
C GLU A 1 7.71 -9.19 34.99
N ASP A 2 6.57 -8.88 35.62
CA ASP A 2 6.14 -7.52 35.90
C ASP A 2 7.06 -6.92 36.97
N LEU A 3 7.94 -6.01 36.54
CA LEU A 3 8.67 -5.16 37.46
C LEU A 3 7.66 -4.21 38.15
N ASP A 4 7.72 -4.09 39.46
CA ASP A 4 6.91 -3.10 40.16
C ASP A 4 7.33 -1.66 39.80
N ASP A 5 6.51 -0.68 40.14
CA ASP A 5 6.76 0.73 39.79
C ASP A 5 8.07 1.28 40.42
N ALA A 6 8.57 0.69 41.51
CA ALA A 6 9.81 1.08 42.16
C ALA A 6 11.04 0.51 41.41
N GLU A 7 10.98 -0.75 40.99
CA GLU A 7 12.03 -1.41 40.19
C GLU A 7 12.15 -0.76 38.80
N LEU A 8 11.02 -0.40 38.20
CA LEU A 8 11.02 0.32 36.93
C LEU A 8 11.61 1.73 37.04
N ARG A 9 11.31 2.45 38.15
CA ARG A 9 11.92 3.76 38.44
C ARG A 9 13.43 3.65 38.65
N GLN A 10 13.89 2.62 39.36
CA GLN A 10 15.32 2.40 39.58
C GLN A 10 16.02 2.07 38.25
N ALA A 11 15.45 1.19 37.40
CA ALA A 11 16.00 0.89 36.08
C ALA A 11 16.07 2.13 35.16
N LEU A 12 15.10 3.03 35.26
CA LEU A 12 15.11 4.31 34.53
C LEU A 12 16.21 5.26 35.04
N LEU A 13 16.45 5.32 36.36
CA LEU A 13 17.50 6.09 36.96
C LEU A 13 18.89 5.55 36.58
N ASP A 14 19.05 4.23 36.53
CA ASP A 14 20.27 3.57 36.11
C ASP A 14 20.60 3.84 34.64
N LEU A 15 19.57 3.87 33.77
CA LEU A 15 19.73 4.25 32.37
C LEU A 15 20.05 5.75 32.19
N GLU A 16 19.50 6.64 33.02
CA GLU A 16 19.89 8.06 33.07
C GLU A 16 21.33 8.23 33.53
N ALA A 17 21.75 7.51 34.57
CA ALA A 17 23.13 7.49 35.05
C ALA A 17 24.11 6.91 34.01
N ALA A 18 23.64 6.01 33.14
CA ALA A 18 24.38 5.50 32.00
C ALA A 18 24.39 6.45 30.78
N GLY A 19 23.85 7.66 30.90
CA GLY A 19 23.86 8.69 29.85
C GLY A 19 22.78 8.58 28.79
N VAL A 20 21.73 7.78 29.00
CA VAL A 20 20.61 7.71 28.09
C VAL A 20 19.70 8.93 28.29
N PRO A 21 19.48 9.78 27.28
CA PRO A 21 18.71 11.02 27.44
C PRO A 21 17.27 10.75 27.90
N ARG A 22 16.81 11.44 28.94
CA ARG A 22 15.47 11.36 29.55
C ARG A 22 14.31 11.44 28.52
N ARG A 23 14.50 12.16 27.43
CA ARG A 23 13.51 12.28 26.34
C ARG A 23 13.32 10.98 25.51
N LEU A 24 14.27 10.05 25.54
CA LEU A 24 14.14 8.74 24.89
C LEU A 24 13.39 7.72 25.78
N LEU A 25 13.35 7.98 27.09
CA LEU A 25 12.70 7.12 28.09
C LEU A 25 11.19 7.43 28.27
N LYS A 26 10.67 8.51 27.68
CA LYS A 26 9.31 9.04 27.92
C LYS A 26 8.21 8.50 27.00
N ARG A 27 8.40 7.45 26.21
CA ARG A 27 7.33 6.88 25.39
C ARG A 27 6.89 5.51 25.89
N ARG A 28 6.28 5.47 27.06
CA ARG A 28 5.31 4.42 27.39
C ARG A 28 3.97 4.82 26.76
N ALA A 29 3.28 3.88 26.11
CA ALA A 29 1.86 4.04 25.83
C ALA A 29 1.20 4.38 27.16
N ALA A 30 0.52 5.52 27.26
CA ALA A 30 -0.19 5.86 28.45
C ALA A 30 -1.38 4.89 28.54
N LEU A 31 -1.28 3.92 29.41
CA LEU A 31 -2.44 3.15 29.85
C LEU A 31 -3.28 4.08 30.75
N ASP A 32 -4.59 4.02 30.63
CA ASP A 32 -5.50 4.66 31.57
C ASP A 32 -5.18 4.11 32.96
N PRO A 33 -4.79 4.94 33.94
CA PRO A 33 -4.33 4.46 35.25
C PRO A 33 -5.46 3.81 36.08
N VAL A 34 -6.71 3.91 35.65
CA VAL A 34 -7.88 3.37 36.37
C VAL A 34 -8.35 2.05 35.73
N THR A 35 -8.25 1.90 34.40
CA THR A 35 -8.84 0.75 33.69
C THR A 35 -7.79 -0.18 33.06
N GLY A 36 -6.51 0.21 33.03
CA GLY A 36 -5.45 -0.54 32.33
C GLY A 36 -5.63 -0.62 30.81
N THR A 37 -6.64 0.06 30.26
CA THR A 37 -6.91 0.04 28.83
C THR A 37 -6.00 1.01 28.08
N PRO A 38 -5.56 0.69 26.84
CA PRO A 38 -4.76 1.60 26.02
C PRO A 38 -5.51 2.92 25.80
N THR A 39 -4.83 4.05 26.07
CA THR A 39 -5.39 5.37 25.75
C THR A 39 -5.51 5.52 24.24
N VAL A 40 -6.74 5.65 23.77
CA VAL A 40 -7.06 5.95 22.38
C VAL A 40 -6.61 7.38 22.08
N ARG A 41 -5.62 7.57 21.18
CA ARG A 41 -5.42 8.87 20.54
C ARG A 41 -6.38 8.95 19.36
N GLU A 42 -7.41 9.77 19.49
CA GLU A 42 -8.21 10.17 18.33
C GLU A 42 -7.36 11.08 17.45
N ILE A 43 -6.94 10.55 16.31
CA ILE A 43 -6.44 11.38 15.22
C ILE A 43 -7.64 11.57 14.32
N GLY A 44 -8.35 12.69 14.51
CA GLY A 44 -9.48 13.05 13.69
C GLY A 44 -9.01 13.49 12.30
N VAL A 45 -9.16 12.64 11.29
CA VAL A 45 -9.20 13.08 9.90
C VAL A 45 -10.68 13.14 9.53
N ALA A 46 -11.22 14.35 9.43
CA ALA A 46 -12.60 14.56 8.98
C ALA A 46 -12.57 15.23 7.61
N ALA A 47 -13.05 14.54 6.59
CA ALA A 47 -13.47 15.19 5.36
C ALA A 47 -14.99 15.16 5.28
N THR A 48 -15.60 16.32 5.05
CA THR A 48 -17.05 16.44 4.93
C THR A 48 -17.37 17.28 3.70
N VAL A 49 -18.15 16.73 2.77
CA VAL A 49 -18.74 17.45 1.65
C VAL A 49 -20.25 17.31 1.75
N GLY A 50 -20.97 18.41 1.52
CA GLY A 50 -22.41 18.45 1.71
C GLY A 50 -22.81 18.28 3.18
N ASN A 51 -23.95 17.66 3.44
CA ASN A 51 -24.47 17.46 4.79
C ASN A 51 -24.86 15.99 5.04
N ALA A 52 -23.87 15.10 5.05
CA ALA A 52 -24.08 13.67 5.25
C ALA A 52 -24.78 13.37 6.60
N ASP A 53 -24.45 14.08 7.67
CA ASP A 53 -25.07 13.91 8.98
C ASP A 53 -26.56 14.31 9.00
N ALA A 54 -26.95 15.34 8.23
CA ALA A 54 -28.36 15.71 8.12
C ALA A 54 -29.17 14.66 7.32
N VAL A 55 -28.53 13.99 6.37
CA VAL A 55 -29.16 12.93 5.55
C VAL A 55 -29.17 11.59 6.29
N LEU A 56 -28.10 11.23 6.98
CA LEU A 56 -27.86 9.89 7.52
C LEU A 56 -27.86 9.81 9.06
N GLY A 57 -27.74 10.97 9.74
CA GLY A 57 -27.42 11.03 11.17
C GLY A 57 -25.97 10.63 11.49
N PRO A 58 -25.51 10.89 12.71
CA PRO A 58 -24.14 10.61 13.11
C PRO A 58 -23.89 9.10 13.20
N LEU A 59 -22.74 8.64 12.65
CA LEU A 59 -22.18 7.32 12.96
C LEU A 59 -21.48 7.40 14.32
N SER A 60 -21.92 6.60 15.27
CA SER A 60 -21.25 6.49 16.58
C SER A 60 -20.02 5.57 16.47
N PRO A 61 -18.89 5.92 17.13
CA PRO A 61 -17.74 5.03 17.21
C PRO A 61 -18.14 3.67 17.79
N PRO A 62 -17.55 2.57 17.29
CA PRO A 62 -17.79 1.26 17.89
C PRO A 62 -17.29 1.25 19.33
N THR A 63 -18.07 0.66 20.25
CA THR A 63 -17.59 0.37 21.60
C THR A 63 -16.52 -0.70 21.47
N ILE A 64 -15.27 -0.38 21.84
CA ILE A 64 -14.19 -1.38 21.88
C ILE A 64 -14.53 -2.36 22.99
N ARG A 65 -14.90 -3.59 22.64
CA ARG A 65 -14.76 -4.71 23.57
C ARG A 65 -13.39 -5.36 23.25
N PRO A 66 -12.60 -5.75 24.25
CA PRO A 66 -11.44 -6.60 24.01
C PRO A 66 -11.91 -7.81 23.19
N SER A 67 -11.17 -8.19 22.16
CA SER A 67 -11.47 -9.37 21.34
C SER A 67 -11.42 -10.60 22.25
N THR A 68 -12.55 -11.12 22.64
CA THR A 68 -12.66 -12.47 23.17
C THR A 68 -12.63 -13.40 21.96
N GLY A 69 -11.64 -14.26 21.88
CA GLY A 69 -11.25 -15.34 21.01
C GLY A 69 -12.03 -15.67 19.71
N PRO A 70 -11.43 -16.48 18.83
CA PRO A 70 -12.07 -16.95 17.62
C PRO A 70 -13.20 -17.92 17.94
N GLY A 71 -14.44 -17.51 17.83
CA GLY A 71 -15.57 -18.40 18.02
C GLY A 71 -16.95 -17.78 18.17
N GLU A 72 -17.09 -16.49 18.39
CA GLU A 72 -18.41 -15.90 18.38
C GLU A 72 -18.82 -15.54 16.95
N GLY A 73 -19.61 -16.43 16.38
CA GLY A 73 -20.30 -16.24 15.12
C GLY A 73 -21.07 -14.92 15.12
N CYS A 74 -21.26 -14.35 13.92
CA CYS A 74 -22.08 -13.17 13.66
C CYS A 74 -23.50 -13.39 14.18
N GLU A 75 -23.73 -13.30 15.50
CA GLU A 75 -25.05 -13.14 16.03
C GLU A 75 -25.49 -11.71 15.76
N GLY A 76 -26.65 -11.60 15.12
CA GLY A 76 -27.24 -10.38 14.68
C GLY A 76 -27.29 -9.34 15.78
N LEU A 77 -26.99 -8.10 15.43
CA LEU A 77 -27.35 -6.93 16.21
C LEU A 77 -28.86 -6.98 16.48
N SER A 78 -29.23 -7.54 17.65
CA SER A 78 -30.56 -7.39 18.16
C SER A 78 -30.79 -5.90 18.42
N SER A 79 -31.75 -5.33 17.75
CA SER A 79 -32.24 -3.98 17.94
C SER A 79 -32.69 -3.77 19.41
N SER A 80 -31.78 -3.27 20.24
CA SER A 80 -32.22 -2.62 21.49
C SER A 80 -32.60 -1.20 21.10
N SER A 81 -33.87 -1.04 20.82
CA SER A 81 -34.56 0.23 20.62
C SER A 81 -34.51 1.09 21.88
N SER A 82 -33.67 2.12 21.86
CA SER A 82 -34.03 3.35 22.58
C SER A 82 -34.44 4.38 21.53
N SER A 83 -35.74 4.52 21.36
CA SER A 83 -36.40 5.40 20.42
C SER A 83 -36.17 6.88 20.77
N THR A 84 -35.35 7.56 19.99
CA THR A 84 -35.67 8.92 19.57
C THR A 84 -35.84 8.85 18.06
N ALA A 85 -37.07 8.75 17.62
CA ALA A 85 -37.45 8.74 16.22
C ALA A 85 -37.09 10.09 15.59
N THR A 86 -35.95 10.16 14.98
CA THR A 86 -35.68 11.15 13.94
C THR A 86 -36.35 10.65 12.67
N THR A 87 -37.36 11.36 12.22
CA THR A 87 -38.06 11.12 10.94
C THR A 87 -37.08 11.24 9.79
N TRP A 88 -36.64 10.10 9.25
CA TRP A 88 -35.79 10.01 8.06
C TRP A 88 -36.59 10.39 6.83
N SER A 89 -36.08 11.27 6.01
CA SER A 89 -36.62 11.52 4.67
C SER A 89 -36.52 10.21 3.86
N SER A 90 -37.53 9.89 3.09
CA SER A 90 -37.86 8.64 2.41
C SER A 90 -36.81 8.18 1.36
N GLY A 91 -35.60 7.84 1.78
CA GLY A 91 -34.58 7.20 0.92
C GLY A 91 -34.28 5.77 1.41
N ASN A 92 -33.88 4.89 0.49
CA ASN A 92 -33.34 3.58 0.86
C ASN A 92 -32.00 3.77 1.57
N VAL A 93 -31.78 3.09 2.69
CA VAL A 93 -30.54 3.18 3.46
C VAL A 93 -29.98 1.79 3.71
N VAL A 94 -28.66 1.64 3.51
CA VAL A 94 -27.92 0.45 3.95
C VAL A 94 -26.87 0.87 4.96
N GLU A 95 -26.61 0.00 5.92
CA GLU A 95 -25.55 0.18 6.92
C GLU A 95 -24.87 -1.16 7.19
N GLY A 96 -23.59 -1.11 7.60
CA GLY A 96 -22.86 -2.32 7.90
C GLY A 96 -21.54 -2.07 8.60
N ARG A 97 -20.95 -3.19 9.04
CA ARG A 97 -19.63 -3.26 9.62
C ARG A 97 -18.77 -4.20 8.79
N VAL A 98 -17.60 -3.74 8.34
CA VAL A 98 -16.61 -4.54 7.64
C VAL A 98 -15.43 -4.77 8.57
N VAL A 99 -14.94 -6.00 8.63
CA VAL A 99 -13.70 -6.36 9.32
C VAL A 99 -12.68 -6.76 8.27
N LEU A 100 -11.56 -6.07 8.27
CA LEU A 100 -10.42 -6.33 7.40
C LEU A 100 -9.24 -6.65 8.31
N ASP A 101 -8.71 -7.86 8.17
CA ASP A 101 -7.58 -8.31 8.99
C ASP A 101 -6.27 -7.64 8.56
N GLY A 102 -5.23 -7.85 9.35
CA GLY A 102 -3.87 -7.44 9.02
C GLY A 102 -3.26 -8.28 7.90
N GLN A 103 -2.12 -7.82 7.40
CA GLN A 103 -1.31 -8.57 6.44
C GLN A 103 0.16 -8.41 6.78
N LYS A 104 0.93 -9.51 6.83
CA LYS A 104 2.38 -9.46 7.04
C LYS A 104 3.10 -9.17 5.74
N HIS A 105 4.18 -8.38 5.79
CA HIS A 105 5.01 -8.06 4.61
C HIS A 105 5.63 -9.29 3.97
N PHE A 106 6.04 -10.25 4.77
CA PHE A 106 6.60 -11.54 4.39
C PHE A 106 7.67 -11.48 3.28
N PHE A 107 8.53 -10.46 3.32
CA PHE A 107 9.65 -10.35 2.38
C PHE A 107 10.59 -11.55 2.49
N MET A 108 11.25 -11.94 1.37
CA MET A 108 12.14 -13.11 1.35
C MET A 108 13.37 -12.92 2.24
N GLU A 109 14.01 -11.76 2.17
CA GLU A 109 15.10 -11.35 3.05
C GLU A 109 14.53 -10.82 4.37
N THR A 110 14.76 -11.50 5.47
CA THR A 110 14.42 -11.02 6.82
C THR A 110 15.28 -9.80 7.21
N GLN A 111 15.06 -9.22 8.38
CA GLN A 111 15.86 -8.07 8.83
C GLN A 111 17.32 -8.50 9.02
N ALA A 112 18.23 -7.78 8.38
CA ALA A 112 19.67 -8.04 8.44
C ALA A 112 20.47 -6.73 8.41
N ALA A 113 21.59 -6.71 9.16
CA ALA A 113 22.56 -5.62 9.12
C ALA A 113 23.97 -6.12 9.42
N LEU A 114 24.95 -5.55 8.72
CA LEU A 114 26.38 -5.72 8.98
C LEU A 114 26.96 -4.37 9.35
N ALA A 115 27.55 -4.24 10.53
CA ALA A 115 28.21 -3.04 11.01
C ALA A 115 29.72 -3.26 11.10
N VAL A 116 30.50 -2.39 10.47
CA VAL A 116 31.97 -2.46 10.41
C VAL A 116 32.55 -1.16 10.95
N PRO A 117 33.26 -1.17 12.09
CA PRO A 117 34.04 -0.04 12.55
C PRO A 117 35.16 0.28 11.55
N ASP A 118 35.43 1.54 11.34
CA ASP A 118 36.46 2.04 10.44
C ASP A 118 37.35 3.04 11.16
N GLU A 119 38.41 3.50 10.49
CA GLU A 119 39.38 4.47 11.00
C GLU A 119 38.69 5.78 11.47
N ASP A 120 39.37 6.56 12.29
CA ASP A 120 38.88 7.85 12.81
C ASP A 120 37.55 7.79 13.58
N GLY A 121 37.20 6.61 14.11
CA GLY A 121 35.95 6.38 14.79
C GLY A 121 34.72 6.39 13.88
N ARG A 122 34.91 6.20 12.60
CA ARG A 122 33.84 6.00 11.61
C ARG A 122 33.22 4.62 11.77
N ILE A 123 32.03 4.47 11.23
CA ILE A 123 31.35 3.18 11.12
C ILE A 123 30.57 3.12 9.81
N LYS A 124 30.68 2.00 9.11
CA LYS A 124 29.88 1.69 7.94
C LYS A 124 28.90 0.58 8.25
N VAL A 125 27.63 0.79 7.90
CA VAL A 125 26.55 -0.17 8.16
C VAL A 125 25.84 -0.49 6.86
N TRP A 126 25.86 -1.76 6.47
CA TRP A 126 24.98 -2.30 5.44
C TRP A 126 23.72 -2.77 6.11
N SER A 127 22.57 -2.30 5.67
CA SER A 127 21.26 -2.65 6.25
C SER A 127 20.22 -2.83 5.16
N GLY A 128 19.40 -3.85 5.30
CA GLY A 128 18.19 -4.01 4.50
C GLY A 128 17.15 -2.94 4.88
N THR A 129 17.26 -1.74 4.34
CA THR A 129 16.41 -0.60 4.71
C THR A 129 15.83 0.12 3.49
N GLN A 130 14.63 0.66 3.66
CA GLN A 130 13.99 1.59 2.70
C GLN A 130 14.40 3.05 2.93
N GLY A 131 15.15 3.35 4.00
CA GLY A 131 15.52 4.71 4.38
C GLY A 131 16.93 4.80 4.95
N ALA A 132 17.96 4.70 4.11
CA ALA A 132 19.36 4.80 4.54
C ALA A 132 19.66 6.09 5.31
N PRO A 133 19.21 7.30 4.90
CA PRO A 133 19.44 8.53 5.66
C PRO A 133 18.77 8.55 7.04
N PHE A 134 17.57 7.99 7.16
CA PHE A 134 16.90 7.86 8.46
C PHE A 134 17.63 6.87 9.37
N THR A 135 18.09 5.74 8.82
CA THR A 135 18.93 4.78 9.53
C THR A 135 20.23 5.43 10.04
N GLN A 136 20.90 6.24 9.20
CA GLN A 136 22.07 7.00 9.57
C GLN A 136 21.81 7.95 10.76
N GLN A 137 20.68 8.66 10.72
CA GLN A 137 20.30 9.56 11.81
C GLN A 137 20.09 8.81 13.13
N MET A 138 19.43 7.66 13.08
CA MET A 138 19.19 6.83 14.28
C MET A 138 20.49 6.25 14.82
N LEU A 139 21.37 5.74 13.95
CA LEU A 139 22.71 5.28 14.33
C LEU A 139 23.54 6.41 14.97
N GLY A 140 23.56 7.59 14.36
CA GLY A 140 24.25 8.75 14.92
C GLY A 140 23.77 9.12 16.33
N ARG A 141 22.44 9.08 16.54
CA ARG A 141 21.84 9.36 17.86
C ARG A 141 22.23 8.31 18.92
N VAL A 142 22.11 7.02 18.58
CA VAL A 142 22.37 5.91 19.51
C VAL A 142 23.86 5.80 19.84
N LEU A 143 24.74 5.97 18.85
CA LEU A 143 26.18 5.86 19.02
C LEU A 143 26.83 7.16 19.54
N GLY A 144 26.07 8.26 19.63
CA GLY A 144 26.61 9.57 19.97
C GLY A 144 27.64 10.10 18.95
N LYS A 145 27.50 9.70 17.68
CA LYS A 145 28.43 10.08 16.60
C LYS A 145 27.83 11.14 15.69
N PRO A 146 28.63 12.10 15.19
CA PRO A 146 28.17 13.01 14.13
C PRO A 146 27.95 12.23 12.83
N LEU A 147 26.99 12.68 12.02
CA LEU A 147 26.51 11.91 10.85
C LEU A 147 27.59 11.63 9.80
N HIS A 148 28.55 12.53 9.61
CA HIS A 148 29.69 12.32 8.69
C HIS A 148 30.62 11.16 9.10
N ARG A 149 30.47 10.63 10.30
CA ARG A 149 31.20 9.43 10.79
C ARG A 149 30.36 8.15 10.73
N VAL A 150 29.14 8.23 10.22
CA VAL A 150 28.22 7.10 10.07
C VAL A 150 27.82 6.99 8.61
N GLU A 151 28.23 5.94 7.96
CA GLU A 151 27.79 5.61 6.60
C GLU A 151 26.78 4.47 6.63
N VAL A 152 25.68 4.62 5.90
CA VAL A 152 24.70 3.54 5.64
C VAL A 152 24.68 3.26 4.15
N ALA A 153 24.94 2.02 3.79
CA ALA A 153 24.96 1.56 2.41
C ALA A 153 23.84 0.55 2.14
N VAL A 154 23.20 0.68 0.98
CA VAL A 154 22.12 -0.21 0.53
C VAL A 154 22.35 -0.53 -0.95
N ARG A 155 22.67 -1.78 -1.26
CA ARG A 155 22.85 -2.19 -2.64
C ARG A 155 21.54 -2.68 -3.27
N ARG A 156 20.98 -3.72 -2.68
CA ARG A 156 19.67 -4.31 -3.02
C ARG A 156 19.06 -4.91 -1.77
N VAL A 157 17.74 -4.83 -1.68
CA VAL A 157 16.98 -5.40 -0.57
C VAL A 157 16.06 -6.49 -1.11
N GLY A 158 16.05 -7.65 -0.47
CA GLY A 158 15.27 -8.82 -0.86
C GLY A 158 13.80 -8.72 -0.52
N GLY A 159 13.13 -7.65 -0.97
CA GLY A 159 11.77 -7.27 -0.64
C GLY A 159 11.68 -6.40 0.60
N ALA A 160 10.71 -5.48 0.61
CA ALA A 160 10.50 -4.58 1.74
C ALA A 160 9.01 -4.25 1.96
N PHE A 161 8.27 -3.80 0.95
CA PHE A 161 6.82 -3.57 0.93
C PHE A 161 6.30 -2.62 2.02
N GLY A 162 7.16 -1.81 2.65
CA GLY A 162 6.88 -0.97 3.81
C GLY A 162 7.47 -1.50 5.13
N GLY A 163 7.73 -2.79 5.24
CA GLY A 163 8.22 -3.44 6.47
C GLY A 163 9.65 -3.09 6.86
N LYS A 164 10.44 -2.52 5.94
CA LYS A 164 11.81 -2.09 6.20
C LYS A 164 11.94 -0.55 6.30
N LEU A 165 10.85 0.14 6.63
CA LEU A 165 10.88 1.57 6.96
C LEU A 165 11.45 1.82 8.36
N PHE A 166 11.01 1.05 9.36
CA PHE A 166 11.38 1.24 10.77
C PHE A 166 11.86 -0.03 11.48
N ALA A 167 11.28 -1.20 11.18
CA ALA A 167 11.56 -2.43 11.93
C ALA A 167 13.01 -2.90 11.82
N HIS A 168 13.68 -2.61 10.69
CA HIS A 168 15.11 -2.89 10.49
C HIS A 168 16.02 -2.19 11.52
N LEU A 169 15.54 -1.12 12.17
CA LEU A 169 16.34 -0.39 13.15
C LEU A 169 16.77 -1.25 14.33
N GLY A 170 15.92 -2.17 14.81
CA GLY A 170 16.27 -3.09 15.89
C GLY A 170 17.55 -3.86 15.58
N THR A 171 17.61 -4.43 14.39
CA THR A 171 18.76 -5.21 13.90
C THR A 171 19.98 -4.33 13.63
N ALA A 172 19.80 -3.20 12.94
CA ALA A 172 20.89 -2.30 12.56
C ALA A 172 21.56 -1.63 13.78
N LEU A 173 20.75 -1.16 14.73
CA LEU A 173 21.26 -0.51 15.94
C LEU A 173 21.98 -1.48 16.85
N ALA A 174 21.45 -2.70 17.04
CA ALA A 174 22.09 -3.73 17.85
C ALA A 174 23.44 -4.16 17.27
N ALA A 175 23.51 -4.42 15.96
CA ALA A 175 24.75 -4.73 15.27
C ALA A 175 25.80 -3.61 15.43
N ALA A 176 25.38 -2.35 15.24
CA ALA A 176 26.28 -1.20 15.31
C ALA A 176 26.82 -0.94 16.73
N VAL A 177 25.97 -1.03 17.76
CA VAL A 177 26.40 -0.89 19.16
C VAL A 177 27.40 -1.98 19.53
N ALA A 178 27.13 -3.23 19.16
CA ALA A 178 28.05 -4.35 19.41
C ALA A 178 29.37 -4.16 18.65
N ALA A 179 29.34 -3.73 17.40
CA ALA A 179 30.53 -3.51 16.59
C ALA A 179 31.45 -2.42 17.19
N VAL A 180 30.86 -1.30 17.61
CA VAL A 180 31.62 -0.22 18.26
C VAL A 180 32.24 -0.68 19.59
N LYS A 181 31.46 -1.42 20.42
CA LYS A 181 31.98 -1.95 21.71
C LYS A 181 33.09 -2.96 21.55
N LEU A 182 33.01 -3.82 20.56
CA LEU A 182 33.96 -4.90 20.32
C LEU A 182 35.15 -4.48 19.45
N GLY A 183 35.08 -3.34 18.78
CA GLY A 183 36.10 -2.88 17.84
C GLY A 183 36.27 -3.83 16.63
N ARG A 184 35.23 -4.55 16.21
CA ARG A 184 35.26 -5.52 15.10
C ARG A 184 33.93 -5.60 14.38
N PRO A 185 33.89 -6.11 13.14
CA PRO A 185 32.62 -6.31 12.41
C PRO A 185 31.64 -7.17 13.17
N VAL A 186 30.38 -6.78 13.15
CA VAL A 186 29.26 -7.54 13.73
C VAL A 186 28.12 -7.59 12.72
N MET A 187 27.64 -8.80 12.43
CA MET A 187 26.45 -9.05 11.64
C MET A 187 25.32 -9.51 12.56
N MET A 188 24.13 -8.99 12.32
CA MET A 188 22.88 -9.44 12.93
C MET A 188 21.87 -9.76 11.85
N HIS A 189 21.21 -10.91 11.96
CA HIS A 189 20.21 -11.39 11.01
C HIS A 189 19.10 -12.07 11.79
N ASN A 190 17.85 -11.72 11.53
CA ASN A 190 16.69 -12.34 12.17
C ASN A 190 16.33 -13.65 11.47
N GLU A 191 16.10 -14.69 12.23
CA GLU A 191 15.42 -15.89 11.73
C GLU A 191 13.98 -15.55 11.32
N ARG A 192 13.39 -16.33 10.41
CA ARG A 192 12.04 -16.06 9.89
C ARG A 192 10.99 -15.96 11.00
N LEU A 193 11.02 -16.88 11.96
CA LEU A 193 10.03 -16.91 13.04
C LEU A 193 10.15 -15.68 13.94
N ASP A 194 11.38 -15.29 14.29
CA ASP A 194 11.65 -14.11 15.11
C ASP A 194 11.23 -12.83 14.37
N ASP A 195 11.58 -12.73 13.09
CA ASP A 195 11.22 -11.59 12.26
C ASP A 195 9.70 -11.40 12.21
N MET A 196 8.96 -12.47 11.97
CA MET A 196 7.49 -12.46 11.93
C MET A 196 6.86 -12.12 13.28
N ALA A 197 7.44 -12.59 14.39
CA ALA A 197 6.95 -12.33 15.74
C ALA A 197 7.22 -10.88 16.19
N MET A 198 8.37 -10.32 15.81
CA MET A 198 8.79 -8.98 16.21
C MET A 198 8.13 -7.87 15.40
N MET A 199 7.62 -8.17 14.21
CA MET A 199 7.07 -7.18 13.30
C MET A 199 5.55 -7.19 13.27
N GLY A 200 4.96 -6.01 13.24
CA GLY A 200 3.58 -5.83 12.77
C GLY A 200 3.48 -6.02 11.26
N GLY A 201 2.39 -5.55 10.71
CA GLY A 201 2.09 -5.61 9.28
C GLY A 201 1.17 -4.46 8.88
N ARG A 202 0.36 -4.67 7.84
CA ARG A 202 -0.77 -3.82 7.53
C ARG A 202 -1.72 -3.79 8.72
N GLU A 203 -2.21 -2.63 9.08
CA GLU A 203 -3.13 -2.45 10.19
C GLU A 203 -4.44 -3.24 9.95
N PRO A 204 -4.88 -4.07 10.89
CA PRO A 204 -6.28 -4.49 10.90
C PRO A 204 -7.20 -3.28 10.96
N MET A 205 -8.30 -3.30 10.20
CA MET A 205 -9.27 -2.21 10.17
C MET A 205 -10.68 -2.73 10.41
N THR A 206 -11.40 -2.08 11.32
CA THR A 206 -12.86 -2.17 11.37
C THR A 206 -13.46 -0.92 10.74
N ALA A 207 -14.27 -1.10 9.70
CA ALA A 207 -14.98 -0.01 9.06
C ALA A 207 -16.48 -0.09 9.34
N LEU A 208 -17.09 1.03 9.73
CA LEU A 208 -18.53 1.19 9.75
C LEU A 208 -18.95 2.06 8.59
N TYR A 209 -20.08 1.75 7.98
CA TYR A 209 -20.64 2.57 6.93
C TYR A 209 -22.14 2.71 7.04
N ARG A 210 -22.64 3.84 6.53
CA ARG A 210 -24.05 4.09 6.29
C ARG A 210 -24.17 4.85 4.97
N ALA A 211 -25.02 4.36 4.06
CA ALA A 211 -25.22 4.96 2.74
C ALA A 211 -26.72 5.08 2.45
N SER A 212 -27.13 6.24 1.94
CA SER A 212 -28.45 6.40 1.30
C SER A 212 -28.31 6.39 -0.21
N PHE A 213 -29.32 5.85 -0.88
CA PHE A 213 -29.31 5.67 -2.33
C PHE A 213 -30.71 5.81 -2.94
N GLU A 214 -30.73 6.19 -4.20
CA GLU A 214 -31.95 6.33 -4.99
C GLU A 214 -32.34 5.01 -5.66
N SER A 215 -33.54 4.92 -6.18
CA SER A 215 -34.06 3.72 -6.86
C SER A 215 -33.28 3.32 -8.13
N ASP A 216 -32.51 4.24 -8.71
CA ASP A 216 -31.62 4.00 -9.86
C ASP A 216 -30.18 3.62 -9.46
N GLY A 217 -29.93 3.45 -8.16
CA GLY A 217 -28.63 3.08 -7.60
C GLY A 217 -27.66 4.24 -7.34
N ALA A 218 -28.07 5.49 -7.56
CA ALA A 218 -27.24 6.64 -7.20
C ALA A 218 -27.10 6.77 -5.68
N VAL A 219 -25.88 6.79 -5.17
CA VAL A 219 -25.60 7.00 -3.74
C VAL A 219 -25.66 8.49 -3.44
N SER A 220 -26.68 8.91 -2.69
CA SER A 220 -26.95 10.31 -2.37
C SER A 220 -26.22 10.79 -1.13
N ALA A 221 -25.88 9.89 -0.20
CA ALA A 221 -25.01 10.20 0.95
C ALA A 221 -24.23 8.97 1.41
N LEU A 222 -23.00 9.20 1.89
CA LEU A 222 -22.13 8.16 2.46
C LEU A 222 -21.42 8.68 3.70
N SER A 223 -21.53 7.95 4.79
CA SER A 223 -20.76 8.17 6.02
C SER A 223 -19.92 6.94 6.31
N LEU A 224 -18.63 7.15 6.56
CA LEU A 224 -17.63 6.11 6.88
C LEU A 224 -16.97 6.42 8.22
N TYR A 225 -16.65 5.37 8.96
CA TYR A 225 -15.82 5.44 10.16
C TYR A 225 -14.80 4.30 10.14
N PHE A 226 -13.51 4.64 10.24
CA PHE A 226 -12.40 3.69 10.24
C PHE A 226 -11.76 3.58 11.62
N ASP A 227 -11.55 2.37 12.10
CA ASP A 227 -10.86 2.06 13.34
C ASP A 227 -9.69 1.13 13.02
N LEU A 228 -8.45 1.64 13.12
CA LEU A 228 -7.21 0.94 12.79
C LEU A 228 -6.51 0.49 14.07
N ASP A 229 -6.03 -0.76 14.10
CA ASP A 229 -5.15 -1.25 15.15
C ASP A 229 -3.69 -0.90 14.84
N GLY A 230 -3.11 0.00 15.62
CA GLY A 230 -1.71 0.42 15.51
C GLY A 230 -0.71 -0.53 16.15
N GLY A 231 -1.17 -1.54 16.90
CA GLY A 231 -0.30 -2.34 17.75
C GLY A 231 0.26 -1.53 18.93
N ASN A 232 1.39 -1.96 19.48
CA ASN A 232 2.02 -1.29 20.63
C ASN A 232 2.83 -0.02 20.26
N ASP A 233 3.07 0.22 18.98
CA ASP A 233 3.72 1.42 18.43
C ASP A 233 3.11 1.76 17.09
N ALA A 234 2.27 2.79 17.04
CA ALA A 234 1.49 3.16 15.87
C ALA A 234 2.30 3.75 14.70
N LYS A 235 3.61 3.87 14.81
CA LYS A 235 4.56 4.30 13.74
C LYS A 235 3.92 5.21 12.68
N MET A 236 3.59 4.63 11.49
CA MET A 236 2.97 5.33 10.37
C MET A 236 1.44 5.27 10.36
N CYS A 237 0.80 4.51 11.27
CA CYS A 237 -0.65 4.22 11.20
C CYS A 237 -1.55 5.46 11.15
N ALA A 238 -1.11 6.60 11.73
CA ALA A 238 -1.82 7.87 11.59
C ALA A 238 -1.81 8.41 10.15
N GLY A 239 -0.68 8.27 9.46
CA GLY A 239 -0.56 8.58 8.03
C GLY A 239 -1.40 7.63 7.19
N ASP A 240 -1.40 6.34 7.55
CA ASP A 240 -2.15 5.31 6.83
C ASP A 240 -3.66 5.50 7.00
N LEU A 241 -4.13 5.97 8.18
CA LEU A 241 -5.52 6.40 8.38
C LEU A 241 -5.87 7.63 7.52
N SER A 242 -4.97 8.61 7.42
CA SER A 242 -5.15 9.76 6.54
C SER A 242 -5.28 9.33 5.08
N MET A 243 -4.41 8.42 4.63
CA MET A 243 -4.47 7.82 3.30
C MET A 243 -5.77 7.05 3.09
N ALA A 244 -6.18 6.19 4.04
CA ALA A 244 -7.47 5.49 3.97
C ALA A 244 -8.64 6.46 3.76
N SER A 245 -8.61 7.59 4.45
CA SER A 245 -9.64 8.61 4.31
C SER A 245 -9.62 9.28 2.93
N GLN A 246 -8.44 9.67 2.43
CA GLN A 246 -8.28 10.38 1.16
C GLN A 246 -8.68 9.56 -0.07
N TRP A 247 -8.67 8.23 0.00
CA TRP A 247 -9.06 7.35 -1.10
C TRP A 247 -10.42 6.66 -0.92
N SER A 248 -11.13 6.96 0.18
CA SER A 248 -12.36 6.27 0.55
C SER A 248 -13.56 6.58 -0.35
N ASP A 249 -13.47 7.61 -1.20
CA ASP A 249 -14.44 7.87 -2.27
C ASP A 249 -14.31 6.85 -3.42
N GLY A 250 -13.13 6.22 -3.59
CA GLY A 250 -12.84 5.31 -4.69
C GLY A 250 -12.95 6.02 -6.04
N CYS A 251 -13.63 5.39 -7.00
CA CYS A 251 -13.89 5.95 -8.33
C CYS A 251 -15.29 6.60 -8.43
N TYR A 252 -15.93 6.98 -7.31
CA TYR A 252 -17.35 7.26 -7.27
C TYR A 252 -17.68 8.60 -6.63
N TYR A 253 -18.54 9.35 -7.33
CA TYR A 253 -19.09 10.59 -6.83
C TYR A 253 -20.19 10.35 -5.80
N VAL A 254 -20.12 11.07 -4.68
CA VAL A 254 -21.16 11.12 -3.66
C VAL A 254 -21.36 12.58 -3.22
N PRO A 255 -22.55 13.17 -3.41
CA PRO A 255 -22.78 14.58 -3.13
C PRO A 255 -22.70 14.95 -1.65
N ASN A 256 -23.00 14.00 -0.75
CA ASN A 256 -22.93 14.17 0.70
C ASN A 256 -22.02 13.09 1.28
N PHE A 257 -20.77 13.44 1.54
CA PHE A 257 -19.72 12.52 1.95
C PHE A 257 -19.13 12.92 3.29
N LYS A 258 -18.93 11.93 4.17
CA LYS A 258 -18.23 12.10 5.44
C LYS A 258 -17.38 10.88 5.74
N VAL A 259 -16.13 11.10 6.12
CA VAL A 259 -15.25 10.08 6.66
C VAL A 259 -14.60 10.55 7.95
N ASN A 260 -14.58 9.66 8.95
CA ASN A 260 -13.87 9.84 10.21
C ASN A 260 -13.12 8.55 10.54
N GLY A 261 -12.12 8.65 11.41
CA GLY A 261 -11.42 7.46 11.87
C GLY A 261 -10.52 7.71 13.05
N ARG A 262 -10.01 6.63 13.60
CA ARG A 262 -9.03 6.64 14.69
C ARG A 262 -8.03 5.52 14.52
N VAL A 263 -6.88 5.65 15.17
CA VAL A 263 -5.91 4.59 15.43
C VAL A 263 -5.95 4.28 16.92
N HIS A 264 -6.14 3.02 17.28
CA HIS A 264 -6.04 2.56 18.66
C HIS A 264 -4.77 1.73 18.85
N TYR A 265 -4.32 1.60 20.11
CA TYR A 265 -3.19 0.77 20.48
C TYR A 265 -3.66 -0.59 21.00
N SER A 266 -2.86 -1.62 20.73
CA SER A 266 -3.02 -2.98 21.24
C SER A 266 -1.67 -3.52 21.72
N PRO A 267 -1.63 -4.62 22.48
CA PRO A 267 -0.36 -5.24 22.90
C PRO A 267 0.40 -5.96 21.76
N ARG A 268 -0.18 -6.06 20.58
CA ARG A 268 0.44 -6.67 19.39
C ARG A 268 1.66 -5.91 18.91
N PRO A 269 2.55 -6.52 18.15
CA PRO A 269 3.66 -5.79 17.52
C PRO A 269 3.17 -4.58 16.74
N GLY A 270 3.90 -3.46 16.82
CA GLY A 270 3.51 -2.21 16.18
C GLY A 270 3.36 -2.34 14.67
N ASN A 271 2.15 -2.06 14.17
CA ASN A 271 1.83 -2.07 12.75
C ASN A 271 2.48 -0.91 12.01
N THR A 272 2.59 -1.02 10.70
CA THR A 272 3.23 -0.02 9.84
C THR A 272 2.72 -0.15 8.42
N SER A 273 2.91 0.90 7.65
CA SER A 273 2.52 0.92 6.23
C SER A 273 2.95 -0.34 5.50
N MET A 274 2.03 -0.92 4.78
CA MET A 274 2.29 -2.00 3.83
C MET A 274 1.72 -1.60 2.47
N ARG A 275 2.41 -1.93 1.37
CA ARG A 275 2.10 -1.63 -0.03
C ARG A 275 0.63 -1.29 -0.27
N ALA A 276 0.32 -0.07 -0.76
CA ALA A 276 -0.98 0.58 -0.79
C ALA A 276 -1.60 0.79 0.62
N PRO A 277 -0.90 1.48 1.55
CA PRO A 277 -1.38 1.69 2.91
C PRO A 277 -2.67 2.51 2.92
N GLY A 278 -3.64 2.07 3.71
CA GLY A 278 -4.95 2.72 3.80
C GLY A 278 -5.81 2.61 2.53
N ASN A 279 -5.22 2.77 1.35
CA ASN A 279 -5.90 2.72 0.05
C ASN A 279 -6.59 1.36 -0.19
N LEU A 280 -5.84 0.25 -0.02
CA LEU A 280 -6.37 -1.09 -0.25
C LEU A 280 -7.62 -1.36 0.58
N GLN A 281 -7.57 -1.01 1.88
CA GLN A 281 -8.67 -1.23 2.81
C GLN A 281 -9.87 -0.33 2.48
N SER A 282 -9.64 0.96 2.28
CA SER A 282 -10.73 1.92 2.07
C SER A 282 -11.48 1.71 0.75
N ILE A 283 -10.76 1.39 -0.33
CA ILE A 283 -11.40 1.04 -1.62
C ILE A 283 -12.18 -0.27 -1.50
N ALA A 284 -11.66 -1.29 -0.79
CA ALA A 284 -12.40 -2.51 -0.53
C ALA A 284 -13.73 -2.23 0.22
N VAL A 285 -13.69 -1.39 1.25
CA VAL A 285 -14.90 -0.96 1.97
C VAL A 285 -15.87 -0.25 1.03
N ARG A 286 -15.37 0.65 0.18
CA ARG A 286 -16.23 1.39 -0.77
C ARG A 286 -16.93 0.46 -1.76
N GLU A 287 -16.25 -0.56 -2.26
CA GLU A 287 -16.84 -1.58 -3.14
C GLU A 287 -17.85 -2.48 -2.40
N MET A 288 -17.62 -2.79 -1.14
CA MET A 288 -18.59 -3.52 -0.32
C MET A 288 -19.86 -2.70 -0.07
N VAL A 289 -19.76 -1.37 0.04
CA VAL A 289 -20.92 -0.48 0.09
C VAL A 289 -21.71 -0.56 -1.23
N ASN A 290 -21.04 -0.49 -2.39
CA ASN A 290 -21.68 -0.64 -3.69
C ASN A 290 -22.38 -1.99 -3.83
N ALA A 291 -21.73 -3.08 -3.37
CA ALA A 291 -22.31 -4.41 -3.39
C ALA A 291 -23.55 -4.52 -2.48
N HIS A 292 -23.56 -3.84 -1.34
CA HIS A 292 -24.74 -3.81 -0.46
C HIS A 292 -25.90 -3.03 -1.08
N VAL A 293 -25.62 -1.90 -1.73
CA VAL A 293 -26.63 -1.13 -2.49
C VAL A 293 -27.20 -1.96 -3.65
N ALA A 294 -26.33 -2.63 -4.43
CA ALA A 294 -26.73 -3.49 -5.53
C ALA A 294 -27.64 -4.64 -5.05
N HIS A 295 -27.26 -5.28 -3.95
CA HIS A 295 -28.06 -6.33 -3.32
C HIS A 295 -29.43 -5.81 -2.86
N ALA A 296 -29.48 -4.65 -2.20
CA ALA A 296 -30.72 -4.05 -1.70
C ALA A 296 -31.69 -3.68 -2.83
N LEU A 297 -31.16 -3.31 -3.99
CA LEU A 297 -31.95 -3.01 -5.21
C LEU A 297 -32.27 -4.26 -6.04
N GLY A 298 -31.58 -5.37 -5.82
CA GLY A 298 -31.69 -6.56 -6.67
C GLY A 298 -31.15 -6.37 -8.08
N VAL A 299 -30.13 -5.52 -8.24
CA VAL A 299 -29.49 -5.21 -9.53
C VAL A 299 -28.04 -5.72 -9.56
N PRO A 300 -27.43 -5.94 -10.74
CA PRO A 300 -26.02 -6.27 -10.85
C PRO A 300 -25.12 -5.17 -10.27
N LEU A 301 -23.98 -5.58 -9.69
CA LEU A 301 -23.03 -4.64 -9.05
C LEU A 301 -22.50 -3.59 -10.04
N ASP A 302 -22.17 -4.00 -11.27
CA ASP A 302 -21.64 -3.09 -12.30
C ASP A 302 -22.61 -1.96 -12.65
N VAL A 303 -23.93 -2.18 -12.52
CA VAL A 303 -24.94 -1.12 -12.70
C VAL A 303 -24.80 -0.02 -11.64
N VAL A 304 -24.60 -0.39 -10.37
CA VAL A 304 -24.39 0.59 -9.28
C VAL A 304 -23.03 1.28 -9.43
N GLN A 305 -21.99 0.54 -9.81
CA GLN A 305 -20.66 1.10 -10.05
C GLN A 305 -20.72 2.14 -11.19
N GLU A 306 -21.27 1.81 -12.33
CA GLU A 306 -21.42 2.73 -13.48
C GLU A 306 -22.26 3.96 -13.15
N ARG A 307 -23.35 3.77 -12.38
CA ARG A 307 -24.25 4.86 -11.99
C ARG A 307 -23.57 5.94 -11.14
N ASN A 308 -22.60 5.52 -10.31
CA ASN A 308 -21.91 6.41 -9.37
C ASN A 308 -20.53 6.87 -9.84
N MET A 309 -20.00 6.31 -10.94
CA MET A 309 -18.67 6.65 -11.43
C MET A 309 -18.52 8.15 -11.67
N TYR A 310 -17.38 8.71 -11.28
CA TYR A 310 -17.08 10.12 -11.54
C TYR A 310 -17.21 10.48 -13.02
N THR A 311 -17.68 11.70 -13.25
CA THR A 311 -17.67 12.36 -14.57
C THR A 311 -16.74 13.57 -14.56
N VAL A 312 -16.21 13.91 -15.73
CA VAL A 312 -15.33 15.08 -15.90
C VAL A 312 -16.02 16.35 -15.38
N GLY A 313 -15.27 17.17 -14.64
CA GLY A 313 -15.75 18.39 -14.00
C GLY A 313 -16.31 18.21 -12.58
N GLN A 314 -16.45 16.97 -12.09
CA GLN A 314 -16.77 16.75 -10.68
C GLN A 314 -15.52 16.85 -9.82
N THR A 315 -15.70 17.21 -8.55
CA THR A 315 -14.62 17.36 -7.57
C THR A 315 -14.70 16.23 -6.54
N THR A 316 -13.55 15.65 -6.18
CA THR A 316 -13.46 14.69 -5.07
C THR A 316 -13.75 15.37 -3.73
N PRO A 317 -14.09 14.63 -2.67
CA PRO A 317 -14.25 15.20 -1.33
C PRO A 317 -13.00 15.92 -0.80
N PHE A 318 -11.86 15.74 -1.46
CA PHE A 318 -10.55 16.29 -1.07
C PHE A 318 -10.05 17.42 -1.98
N GLY A 319 -10.89 17.86 -2.92
CA GLY A 319 -10.63 19.03 -3.74
C GLY A 319 -10.00 18.76 -5.11
N ASP A 320 -9.80 17.49 -5.49
CA ASP A 320 -9.23 17.14 -6.80
C ASP A 320 -10.31 17.24 -7.88
N GLU A 321 -10.06 18.00 -8.94
CA GLU A 321 -10.97 18.14 -10.08
C GLU A 321 -10.75 17.01 -11.09
N ILE A 322 -11.76 16.18 -11.27
CA ILE A 322 -11.75 15.03 -12.19
C ILE A 322 -11.74 15.52 -13.64
N GLY A 323 -10.74 15.08 -14.41
CA GLY A 323 -10.58 15.47 -15.81
C GLY A 323 -9.87 16.80 -16.01
N SER A 324 -9.27 17.36 -14.95
CA SER A 324 -8.36 18.51 -15.10
C SER A 324 -7.10 18.13 -15.90
N ALA A 325 -6.31 19.12 -16.28
CA ALA A 325 -5.09 18.90 -17.06
C ALA A 325 -4.06 18.01 -16.33
N THR A 326 -4.01 18.08 -15.01
CA THR A 326 -3.12 17.27 -14.16
C THR A 326 -3.76 15.96 -13.71
N PHE A 327 -5.09 15.92 -13.57
CA PHE A 327 -5.85 14.77 -13.10
C PHE A 327 -6.79 14.24 -14.21
N ASN A 328 -6.19 13.67 -15.28
CA ASN A 328 -6.97 13.07 -16.36
C ASN A 328 -7.89 11.95 -15.84
N TRP A 329 -9.00 11.69 -16.53
CA TRP A 329 -9.96 10.67 -16.12
C TRP A 329 -10.11 9.60 -17.19
N THR A 330 -9.47 8.46 -17.00
CA THR A 330 -9.42 7.35 -17.96
C THR A 330 -10.21 6.11 -17.52
N VAL A 331 -10.73 6.09 -16.28
CA VAL A 331 -11.50 4.95 -15.75
C VAL A 331 -12.66 4.55 -16.65
N PRO A 332 -13.51 5.46 -17.18
CA PRO A 332 -14.60 5.04 -18.08
C PRO A 332 -14.11 4.35 -19.35
N THR A 333 -12.97 4.82 -19.90
CA THR A 333 -12.34 4.19 -21.08
C THR A 333 -11.80 2.80 -20.75
N LEU A 334 -11.12 2.65 -19.62
CA LEU A 334 -10.59 1.37 -19.14
C LEU A 334 -11.72 0.38 -18.86
N TRP A 335 -12.81 0.86 -18.25
CA TRP A 335 -13.99 0.08 -17.94
C TRP A 335 -14.68 -0.46 -19.20
N ALA A 336 -14.92 0.38 -20.20
CA ALA A 336 -15.49 -0.04 -21.46
C ALA A 336 -14.60 -1.06 -22.19
N ARG A 337 -13.27 -0.79 -22.24
CA ARG A 337 -12.31 -1.68 -22.89
C ARG A 337 -12.22 -3.05 -22.23
N ILE A 338 -12.25 -3.11 -20.90
CA ILE A 338 -12.17 -4.39 -20.21
C ILE A 338 -13.46 -5.18 -20.39
N LYS A 339 -14.65 -4.56 -20.33
CA LYS A 339 -15.94 -5.22 -20.61
C LYS A 339 -15.97 -5.82 -22.01
N GLU A 340 -15.46 -5.11 -23.01
CA GLU A 340 -15.33 -5.60 -24.39
C GLU A 340 -14.33 -6.77 -24.47
N ALA A 341 -13.12 -6.60 -23.93
CA ALA A 341 -12.03 -7.59 -24.03
C ALA A 341 -12.39 -8.95 -23.40
N VAL A 342 -13.17 -8.93 -22.33
CA VAL A 342 -13.60 -10.16 -21.65
C VAL A 342 -14.97 -10.66 -22.16
N ALA A 343 -15.63 -9.96 -23.08
CA ALA A 343 -16.99 -10.23 -23.51
C ALA A 343 -17.97 -10.36 -22.31
N PHE A 344 -17.97 -9.35 -21.44
CA PHE A 344 -18.59 -9.36 -20.11
C PHE A 344 -20.04 -9.89 -20.11
N ASP A 345 -20.91 -9.40 -21.00
CA ASP A 345 -22.30 -9.81 -21.05
C ASP A 345 -22.49 -11.29 -21.43
N ALA A 346 -21.63 -11.81 -22.32
CA ALA A 346 -21.67 -13.21 -22.71
C ALA A 346 -21.22 -14.11 -21.55
N ARG A 347 -20.17 -13.70 -20.81
CA ARG A 347 -19.71 -14.40 -19.60
C ARG A 347 -20.73 -14.35 -18.48
N SER A 348 -21.40 -13.22 -18.26
CA SER A 348 -22.45 -13.09 -17.26
C SER A 348 -23.58 -14.09 -17.51
N ARG A 349 -24.01 -14.22 -18.78
CA ARG A 349 -25.02 -15.23 -19.17
C ARG A 349 -24.50 -16.66 -18.97
N ALA A 350 -23.25 -16.94 -19.29
CA ALA A 350 -22.65 -18.26 -19.10
C ALA A 350 -22.53 -18.62 -17.61
N VAL A 351 -22.14 -17.68 -16.75
CA VAL A 351 -22.10 -17.85 -15.29
C VAL A 351 -23.51 -18.12 -14.75
N ALA A 352 -24.54 -17.38 -15.17
CA ALA A 352 -25.92 -17.62 -14.76
C ALA A 352 -26.39 -19.00 -15.15
N ALA A 353 -26.11 -19.44 -16.39
CA ALA A 353 -26.46 -20.79 -16.87
C ALA A 353 -25.72 -21.89 -16.08
N PHE A 354 -24.41 -21.68 -15.80
CA PHE A 354 -23.63 -22.60 -14.99
C PHE A 354 -24.23 -22.74 -13.58
N ASN A 355 -24.54 -21.63 -12.94
CA ASN A 355 -25.08 -21.59 -11.58
C ASN A 355 -26.45 -22.28 -11.48
N SER A 356 -27.29 -22.15 -12.51
CA SER A 356 -28.58 -22.83 -12.58
C SER A 356 -28.45 -24.34 -12.76
N ALA A 357 -27.39 -24.81 -13.44
CA ALA A 357 -27.14 -26.22 -13.68
C ALA A 357 -26.37 -26.94 -12.56
N ASN A 358 -25.70 -26.18 -11.67
CA ASN A 358 -24.81 -26.71 -10.65
C ASN A 358 -25.24 -26.25 -9.26
N ARG A 359 -25.60 -27.19 -8.39
CA ARG A 359 -26.07 -26.88 -7.04
C ARG A 359 -24.95 -26.44 -6.08
N PHE A 360 -23.86 -27.19 -6.03
CA PHE A 360 -22.79 -27.01 -5.05
C PHE A 360 -21.49 -26.43 -5.63
N ARG A 361 -21.47 -26.18 -6.94
CA ARG A 361 -20.42 -25.39 -7.60
C ARG A 361 -21.04 -24.13 -8.15
N LYS A 362 -20.47 -23.00 -7.82
CA LYS A 362 -20.98 -21.70 -8.25
C LYS A 362 -19.85 -20.88 -8.84
N ARG A 363 -20.17 -20.13 -9.88
CA ARG A 363 -19.28 -19.14 -10.48
C ARG A 363 -19.76 -17.74 -10.17
N GLY A 364 -18.79 -16.84 -10.10
CA GLY A 364 -19.04 -15.42 -10.00
C GLY A 364 -18.05 -14.64 -10.85
N LEU A 365 -18.45 -13.45 -11.25
CA LEU A 365 -17.60 -12.51 -11.95
C LEU A 365 -17.85 -11.10 -11.43
N ALA A 366 -16.78 -10.29 -11.40
CA ALA A 366 -16.89 -8.91 -10.99
C ALA A 366 -15.88 -8.03 -11.73
N LEU A 367 -16.24 -6.77 -11.85
CA LEU A 367 -15.37 -5.68 -12.26
C LEU A 367 -15.01 -4.82 -11.05
N MET A 368 -13.80 -4.23 -11.06
CA MET A 368 -13.37 -3.30 -10.04
C MET A 368 -12.51 -2.20 -10.66
N PRO A 369 -12.88 -0.92 -10.51
CA PRO A 369 -12.04 0.19 -10.91
C PRO A 369 -11.13 0.63 -9.75
N THR A 370 -10.04 1.32 -10.07
CA THR A 370 -9.19 1.99 -9.08
C THR A 370 -8.75 3.36 -9.56
N LYS A 371 -8.66 4.29 -8.62
CA LYS A 371 -8.05 5.61 -8.72
C LYS A 371 -7.04 5.70 -7.57
N TYR A 372 -5.76 5.69 -7.90
CA TYR A 372 -4.69 5.83 -6.92
C TYR A 372 -4.03 7.19 -7.08
N GLY A 373 -4.37 8.12 -6.20
CA GLY A 373 -3.82 9.47 -6.21
C GLY A 373 -2.35 9.47 -5.78
N MET A 374 -1.54 10.19 -6.51
CA MET A 374 -0.14 10.47 -6.19
C MET A 374 -0.03 11.92 -5.74
N GLY A 375 0.30 12.11 -4.46
CA GLY A 375 0.49 13.44 -3.89
C GLY A 375 1.94 13.91 -4.04
N PRO A 376 2.18 15.20 -3.75
CA PRO A 376 3.52 15.71 -3.66
C PRO A 376 4.23 14.96 -2.55
N ALA A 377 5.22 14.26 -2.94
CA ALA A 377 6.14 13.78 -1.95
C ALA A 377 7.12 14.93 -1.67
N ASP A 378 7.11 15.49 -0.47
CA ASP A 378 8.22 16.34 0.03
C ASP A 378 9.49 15.47 0.14
N TYR A 379 9.84 14.82 -0.97
CA TYR A 379 10.97 13.93 -1.08
C TYR A 379 12.18 14.73 -1.53
N ARG A 380 13.09 14.95 -0.60
CA ARG A 380 14.42 15.42 -0.93
C ARG A 380 15.20 14.25 -1.49
N VAL A 381 15.37 14.24 -2.80
CA VAL A 381 16.05 13.16 -3.53
C VAL A 381 17.16 13.77 -4.36
N GLY A 382 18.35 13.22 -4.20
CA GLY A 382 19.53 13.62 -4.98
C GLY A 382 20.03 12.48 -5.85
N ALA A 383 20.83 12.84 -6.84
CA ALA A 383 21.64 11.95 -7.65
C ALA A 383 23.05 12.53 -7.83
N LEU A 384 24.02 11.64 -8.04
CA LEU A 384 25.41 11.97 -8.41
C LEU A 384 25.74 11.19 -9.67
N ILE A 385 26.25 11.87 -10.69
CA ILE A 385 26.74 11.26 -11.93
C ILE A 385 28.25 11.52 -12.01
N ASN A 386 29.02 10.48 -12.28
CA ASN A 386 30.44 10.53 -12.59
C ASN A 386 30.67 10.00 -14.00
N VAL A 387 31.42 10.74 -14.84
CA VAL A 387 31.85 10.29 -16.16
C VAL A 387 33.35 10.04 -16.14
N TYR A 388 33.76 8.88 -16.59
CA TYR A 388 35.17 8.48 -16.66
C TYR A 388 35.77 8.93 -17.97
N ALA A 389 36.73 9.87 -17.91
CA ALA A 389 37.31 10.51 -19.12
C ALA A 389 38.02 9.52 -20.04
N ALA A 390 38.58 8.44 -19.51
CA ALA A 390 39.39 7.49 -20.26
C ALA A 390 38.59 6.65 -21.28
N ASP A 391 37.32 6.39 -21.02
CA ASP A 391 36.48 5.49 -21.82
C ASP A 391 35.03 5.98 -22.02
N GLY A 392 34.67 7.12 -21.46
CA GLY A 392 33.34 7.72 -21.55
C GLY A 392 32.24 6.97 -20.78
N THR A 393 32.59 6.00 -19.94
CA THR A 393 31.59 5.28 -19.12
C THR A 393 31.04 6.16 -18.02
N VAL A 394 29.84 5.84 -17.56
CA VAL A 394 29.06 6.65 -16.61
C VAL A 394 28.64 5.83 -15.41
N GLU A 395 28.91 6.33 -14.23
CA GLU A 395 28.39 5.77 -12.97
C GLU A 395 27.43 6.76 -12.33
N VAL A 396 26.24 6.26 -11.93
CA VAL A 396 25.22 7.06 -11.27
C VAL A 396 24.88 6.50 -9.89
N PHE A 397 24.73 7.39 -8.92
CA PHE A 397 24.25 7.11 -7.57
C PHE A 397 22.97 7.90 -7.31
N HIS A 398 22.06 7.32 -6.54
CA HIS A 398 20.84 7.99 -6.14
C HIS A 398 20.45 7.65 -4.69
N SER A 399 19.63 8.47 -4.04
CA SER A 399 19.26 8.27 -2.63
C SER A 399 18.17 7.22 -2.40
N GLY A 400 17.56 6.66 -3.46
CA GLY A 400 16.56 5.60 -3.35
C GLY A 400 17.18 4.23 -3.05
N SER A 401 16.38 3.32 -2.46
CA SER A 401 16.75 1.92 -2.24
C SER A 401 16.14 1.02 -3.31
N GLU A 402 16.94 0.13 -3.93
CA GLU A 402 16.42 -0.94 -4.77
C GLU A 402 15.84 -2.05 -3.88
N ILE A 403 14.53 -2.23 -3.95
CA ILE A 403 13.76 -3.20 -3.15
C ILE A 403 13.02 -4.23 -4.01
N GLY A 404 13.40 -4.33 -5.29
CA GLY A 404 12.80 -5.18 -6.31
C GLY A 404 11.85 -4.46 -7.28
N GLN A 405 11.70 -3.12 -7.16
CA GLN A 405 10.84 -2.31 -8.03
C GLN A 405 11.54 -1.84 -9.31
N GLY A 406 12.82 -2.18 -9.49
CA GLY A 406 13.57 -1.87 -10.70
C GLY A 406 14.02 -0.41 -10.81
N ILE A 407 14.19 0.29 -9.69
CA ILE A 407 14.60 1.70 -9.68
C ILE A 407 15.97 1.90 -10.32
N ASN A 408 16.94 1.00 -10.04
CA ASN A 408 18.27 1.08 -10.63
C ASN A 408 18.21 0.99 -12.17
N THR A 409 17.39 0.10 -12.71
CA THR A 409 17.18 -0.02 -14.16
C THR A 409 16.56 1.25 -14.74
N LYS A 410 15.52 1.81 -14.09
CA LYS A 410 14.86 3.03 -14.57
C LYS A 410 15.79 4.24 -14.53
N VAL A 411 16.60 4.38 -13.47
CA VAL A 411 17.59 5.47 -13.35
C VAL A 411 18.68 5.33 -14.42
N ALA A 412 19.23 4.13 -14.62
CA ALA A 412 20.24 3.91 -15.67
C ALA A 412 19.70 4.24 -17.08
N GLN A 413 18.46 3.83 -17.38
CA GLN A 413 17.79 4.17 -18.65
C GLN A 413 17.60 5.68 -18.82
N ALA A 414 17.20 6.38 -17.75
CA ALA A 414 17.00 7.82 -17.78
C ALA A 414 18.31 8.58 -17.99
N VAL A 415 19.40 8.15 -17.34
CA VAL A 415 20.73 8.72 -17.53
C VAL A 415 21.24 8.48 -18.96
N ALA A 416 21.11 7.25 -19.48
CA ALA A 416 21.46 6.92 -20.86
C ALA A 416 20.69 7.80 -21.86
N TYR A 417 19.39 8.00 -21.62
CA TYR A 417 18.54 8.88 -22.42
C TYR A 417 18.97 10.36 -22.31
N GLY A 418 19.21 10.85 -21.08
CA GLY A 418 19.56 12.24 -20.83
C GLY A 418 20.93 12.66 -21.36
N LEU A 419 21.88 11.72 -21.41
CA LEU A 419 23.22 11.95 -21.94
C LEU A 419 23.36 11.56 -23.43
N GLY A 420 22.37 10.86 -23.99
CA GLY A 420 22.45 10.36 -25.37
C GLY A 420 23.47 9.23 -25.58
N VAL A 421 23.78 8.45 -24.54
CA VAL A 421 24.75 7.35 -24.57
C VAL A 421 24.07 5.98 -24.57
N PRO A 422 24.73 4.92 -25.07
CA PRO A 422 24.20 3.56 -24.95
C PRO A 422 23.98 3.12 -23.50
N LEU A 423 22.88 2.42 -23.21
CA LEU A 423 22.58 1.93 -21.86
C LEU A 423 23.73 1.09 -21.25
N GLY A 424 24.46 0.32 -22.06
CA GLY A 424 25.60 -0.48 -21.60
C GLY A 424 26.79 0.33 -21.09
N GLN A 425 26.84 1.65 -21.32
CA GLN A 425 27.85 2.55 -20.77
C GLN A 425 27.46 3.12 -19.41
N VAL A 426 26.23 2.89 -18.93
CA VAL A 426 25.72 3.42 -17.66
C VAL A 426 25.60 2.31 -16.63
N VAL A 427 26.18 2.51 -15.45
CA VAL A 427 26.03 1.61 -14.30
C VAL A 427 25.52 2.39 -13.10
N VAL A 428 24.66 1.75 -12.29
CA VAL A 428 24.28 2.28 -10.98
C VAL A 428 25.22 1.72 -9.93
N GLY A 429 25.92 2.60 -9.24
CA GLY A 429 26.84 2.24 -8.15
C GLY A 429 26.13 1.85 -6.87
N ASP A 430 26.89 1.48 -5.85
CA ASP A 430 26.34 1.15 -4.53
C ASP A 430 25.84 2.43 -3.82
N ASN A 431 24.54 2.53 -3.65
CA ASN A 431 23.94 3.68 -3.00
C ASN A 431 24.34 3.74 -1.51
N SER A 432 24.84 4.87 -1.10
CA SER A 432 25.19 5.13 0.31
C SER A 432 24.94 6.58 0.71
N THR A 433 24.82 6.80 2.02
CA THR A 433 24.66 8.15 2.59
C THR A 433 25.91 9.02 2.47
N SER A 434 27.05 8.45 2.06
CA SER A 434 28.26 9.21 1.76
C SER A 434 28.30 9.72 0.32
N HIS A 435 27.65 9.04 -0.63
CA HIS A 435 27.56 9.49 -2.02
C HIS A 435 26.42 10.49 -2.23
N VAL A 436 25.22 10.18 -1.70
CA VAL A 436 24.03 11.03 -1.81
C VAL A 436 23.40 11.19 -0.42
N PRO A 437 23.85 12.18 0.35
CA PRO A 437 23.30 12.44 1.69
C PRO A 437 21.93 13.12 1.64
N ASN A 438 21.25 13.17 2.80
CA ASN A 438 20.02 13.93 3.03
C ASN A 438 18.82 13.50 2.19
N GLY A 439 18.84 12.28 1.63
CA GLY A 439 17.68 11.70 0.96
C GLY A 439 16.57 11.35 1.94
N THR A 440 15.43 10.99 1.40
CA THR A 440 14.27 10.51 2.16
C THR A 440 14.14 8.99 2.07
N LEU A 441 13.00 8.45 2.45
CA LEU A 441 12.69 7.02 2.38
C LEU A 441 12.24 6.60 0.98
N THR A 442 12.39 5.30 0.67
CA THR A 442 11.81 4.67 -0.52
C THR A 442 10.46 4.09 -0.17
N GLY A 443 9.40 4.67 -0.73
CA GLY A 443 8.02 4.27 -0.44
C GLY A 443 7.00 5.07 -1.25
N GLY A 444 5.70 4.80 -1.05
CA GLY A 444 4.60 5.55 -1.66
C GLY A 444 4.58 5.53 -3.20
N SER A 445 5.27 4.57 -3.83
CA SER A 445 5.38 4.41 -5.30
C SER A 445 5.99 5.58 -6.09
N GLY A 446 6.45 6.65 -5.42
CA GLY A 446 7.01 7.86 -6.07
C GLY A 446 8.54 7.86 -6.24
N THR A 447 9.27 6.93 -5.61
CA THR A 447 10.74 7.00 -5.53
C THR A 447 11.44 6.85 -6.89
N SER A 448 10.89 6.04 -7.81
CA SER A 448 11.44 5.95 -9.18
C SER A 448 11.35 7.28 -9.90
N GLU A 449 10.24 7.98 -9.76
CA GLU A 449 9.98 9.28 -10.37
C GLU A 449 10.97 10.34 -9.86
N THR A 450 11.09 10.45 -8.54
CA THR A 450 11.95 11.45 -7.91
C THR A 450 13.44 11.17 -8.14
N CYS A 451 13.89 9.91 -8.13
CA CYS A 451 15.28 9.55 -8.45
C CYS A 451 15.62 9.76 -9.93
N VAL A 452 14.70 9.43 -10.84
CA VAL A 452 14.86 9.69 -12.28
C VAL A 452 14.93 11.19 -12.53
N GLY A 453 14.05 11.98 -11.91
CA GLY A 453 14.08 13.44 -12.03
C GLY A 453 15.38 14.06 -11.54
N ALA A 454 15.89 13.63 -10.38
CA ALA A 454 17.18 14.08 -9.86
C ALA A 454 18.35 13.71 -10.80
N ALA A 455 18.32 12.50 -11.39
CA ALA A 455 19.35 12.06 -12.33
C ALA A 455 19.29 12.87 -13.63
N LEU A 456 18.10 13.19 -14.14
CA LEU A 456 17.92 14.03 -15.33
C LEU A 456 18.38 15.48 -15.09
N ASP A 457 18.17 16.06 -13.90
CA ASP A 457 18.70 17.37 -13.52
C ASP A 457 20.25 17.39 -13.55
N ALA A 458 20.87 16.31 -13.05
CA ALA A 458 22.32 16.13 -13.18
C ALA A 458 22.77 15.99 -14.65
N CYS A 459 22.03 15.20 -15.46
CA CYS A 459 22.33 15.05 -16.89
C CYS A 459 22.27 16.40 -17.62
N ALA A 460 21.23 17.19 -17.38
CA ALA A 460 21.10 18.52 -18.01
C ALA A 460 22.30 19.42 -17.69
N THR A 461 22.69 19.49 -16.40
CA THR A 461 23.87 20.24 -15.98
C THR A 461 25.16 19.76 -16.64
N LEU A 462 25.34 18.44 -16.80
CA LEU A 462 26.52 17.87 -17.45
C LEU A 462 26.51 18.14 -18.96
N MET A 463 25.37 18.01 -19.61
CA MET A 463 25.23 18.28 -21.06
C MET A 463 25.50 19.75 -21.39
N ASP A 464 25.07 20.68 -20.53
CA ASP A 464 25.39 22.10 -20.69
C ASP A 464 26.89 22.36 -20.64
N ARG A 465 27.63 21.65 -19.77
CA ARG A 465 29.10 21.75 -19.70
C ARG A 465 29.80 21.12 -20.92
N LEU A 466 29.27 20.03 -21.45
CA LEU A 466 29.84 19.27 -22.55
C LEU A 466 29.40 19.79 -23.93
N ALA A 467 28.40 20.68 -24.00
CA ALA A 467 27.85 21.15 -25.27
C ALA A 467 28.90 21.66 -26.26
N PRO A 468 29.87 22.55 -25.89
CA PRO A 468 30.90 23.02 -26.83
C PRO A 468 31.79 21.89 -27.35
N TYR A 469 32.16 20.94 -26.51
CA TYR A 469 33.02 19.80 -26.87
C TYR A 469 32.29 18.79 -27.75
N LEU A 470 30.99 18.58 -27.52
CA LEU A 470 30.14 17.75 -28.37
C LEU A 470 29.97 18.38 -29.78
N GLU A 471 29.87 19.70 -29.88
CA GLU A 471 29.82 20.41 -31.15
C GLU A 471 31.13 20.28 -31.91
N GLU A 472 32.26 20.49 -31.24
CA GLU A 472 33.60 20.37 -31.84
C GLU A 472 33.95 18.95 -32.28
N SER A 473 33.51 17.93 -31.49
CA SER A 473 33.74 16.52 -31.82
C SER A 473 32.74 15.96 -32.84
N GLY A 474 31.79 16.77 -33.33
CA GLY A 474 30.74 16.29 -34.23
C GLY A 474 29.81 15.27 -33.60
N GLY A 475 29.64 15.32 -32.27
CA GLY A 475 28.79 14.44 -31.51
C GLY A 475 29.46 13.16 -30.97
N ASP A 476 30.78 13.01 -31.16
CA ASP A 476 31.52 11.92 -30.53
C ASP A 476 31.62 12.11 -29.02
N TRP A 477 30.87 11.31 -28.26
CA TRP A 477 30.83 11.36 -26.82
C TRP A 477 32.19 11.16 -26.16
N SER A 478 32.92 10.12 -26.55
CA SER A 478 34.21 9.80 -25.95
C SER A 478 35.25 10.87 -26.22
N GLY A 479 35.29 11.39 -27.46
CA GLY A 479 36.16 12.51 -27.84
C GLY A 479 35.82 13.79 -27.08
N ALA A 480 34.52 14.14 -26.96
CA ALA A 480 34.05 15.30 -26.21
C ALA A 480 34.42 15.22 -24.74
N VAL A 481 34.20 14.07 -24.10
CA VAL A 481 34.51 13.84 -22.66
C VAL A 481 36.03 13.94 -22.42
N SER A 482 36.86 13.36 -23.32
CA SER A 482 38.32 13.45 -23.20
C SER A 482 38.79 14.89 -23.35
N ALA A 483 38.33 15.63 -24.37
CA ALA A 483 38.70 17.04 -24.57
C ALA A 483 38.27 17.94 -23.41
N ALA A 484 37.06 17.75 -22.91
CA ALA A 484 36.59 18.47 -21.73
C ALA A 484 37.43 18.21 -20.46
N ASN A 485 37.89 16.96 -20.30
CA ASN A 485 38.80 16.60 -19.20
C ASN A 485 40.17 17.26 -19.35
N ASP A 486 40.72 17.32 -20.56
CA ASP A 486 41.99 17.98 -20.84
C ASP A 486 41.91 19.49 -20.51
N ASP A 487 40.76 20.09 -20.71
CA ASP A 487 40.47 21.48 -20.35
C ASP A 487 40.05 21.63 -18.85
N SER A 488 40.17 20.56 -18.06
CA SER A 488 39.86 20.55 -16.65
C SER A 488 38.36 20.81 -16.31
N VAL A 489 37.45 20.46 -17.20
CA VAL A 489 36.01 20.51 -16.95
C VAL A 489 35.63 19.41 -15.96
N LEU A 490 34.88 19.76 -14.93
CA LEU A 490 34.45 18.80 -13.92
C LEU A 490 33.37 17.87 -14.50
N LEU A 491 33.69 16.57 -14.59
CA LEU A 491 32.85 15.50 -15.12
C LEU A 491 32.01 14.78 -14.05
N SER A 492 32.03 15.29 -12.80
CA SER A 492 31.16 14.85 -11.71
C SER A 492 30.10 15.90 -11.44
N VAL A 493 28.82 15.49 -11.37
CA VAL A 493 27.69 16.42 -11.23
C VAL A 493 26.66 15.85 -10.27
N THR A 494 26.12 16.68 -9.39
CA THR A 494 24.96 16.36 -8.57
C THR A 494 23.70 16.98 -9.14
N GLY A 495 22.59 16.26 -9.06
CA GLY A 495 21.26 16.77 -9.35
C GLY A 495 20.31 16.55 -8.20
N MET A 496 19.20 17.29 -8.19
CA MET A 496 18.21 17.21 -7.15
C MET A 496 16.80 17.19 -7.75
N TRP A 497 15.94 16.34 -7.21
CA TRP A 497 14.52 16.42 -7.51
C TRP A 497 13.96 17.77 -7.05
N LYS A 498 13.26 18.43 -7.94
CA LYS A 498 12.53 19.66 -7.66
C LYS A 498 11.10 19.44 -8.07
N ASP A 499 10.22 19.45 -7.11
CA ASP A 499 8.81 19.55 -7.40
C ASP A 499 8.53 20.96 -7.94
N SER A 500 7.99 21.04 -9.13
CA SER A 500 7.69 22.31 -9.82
C SER A 500 6.20 22.47 -10.14
N THR A 501 5.37 21.54 -9.70
CA THR A 501 3.97 21.47 -10.12
C THR A 501 3.07 22.16 -9.09
N GLU A 502 2.38 23.24 -9.51
CA GLU A 502 1.23 23.75 -8.78
C GLU A 502 0.01 22.89 -9.12
N TYR A 503 -0.62 22.30 -8.12
CA TYR A 503 -1.86 21.52 -8.26
C TYR A 503 -2.89 22.00 -7.25
N SER A 504 -4.16 21.80 -7.60
CA SER A 504 -5.31 22.02 -6.72
C SER A 504 -5.74 20.68 -6.16
N GLY A 505 -6.03 20.60 -4.86
CA GLY A 505 -6.48 19.35 -4.22
C GLY A 505 -5.36 18.60 -3.52
N SER A 506 -5.55 17.29 -3.34
CA SER A 506 -4.64 16.42 -2.55
C SER A 506 -3.61 15.71 -3.41
N PHE A 507 -3.82 15.58 -4.72
CA PHE A 507 -3.02 14.77 -5.61
C PHE A 507 -2.54 15.52 -6.84
N GLU A 508 -1.30 15.24 -7.27
CA GLU A 508 -0.74 15.77 -8.51
C GLU A 508 -1.33 15.06 -9.73
N TYR A 509 -1.51 13.75 -9.63
CA TYR A 509 -2.14 12.91 -10.64
C TYR A 509 -2.72 11.64 -10.01
N ALA A 510 -3.45 10.85 -10.78
CA ALA A 510 -3.85 9.52 -10.37
C ALA A 510 -3.42 8.45 -11.37
N THR A 511 -2.89 7.34 -10.85
CA THR A 511 -2.81 6.08 -11.59
C THR A 511 -4.17 5.43 -11.55
N GLN A 512 -4.69 5.02 -12.72
CA GLN A 512 -6.02 4.50 -12.86
C GLN A 512 -6.01 3.11 -13.49
N GLY A 513 -7.00 2.30 -13.13
CA GLY A 513 -7.08 0.94 -13.63
C GLY A 513 -8.46 0.33 -13.45
N CYS A 514 -8.69 -0.75 -14.18
CA CYS A 514 -9.84 -1.63 -14.00
C CYS A 514 -9.39 -3.08 -14.03
N ALA A 515 -9.99 -3.92 -13.21
CA ALA A 515 -9.82 -5.36 -13.24
C ALA A 515 -11.15 -6.06 -13.46
N PHE A 516 -11.06 -7.23 -14.09
CA PHE A 516 -12.12 -8.22 -14.18
C PHE A 516 -11.61 -9.52 -13.56
N SER A 517 -12.46 -10.18 -12.77
CA SER A 517 -12.20 -11.53 -12.26
C SER A 517 -13.39 -12.45 -12.48
N GLU A 518 -13.10 -13.71 -12.84
CA GLU A 518 -14.07 -14.82 -12.91
C GLU A 518 -13.54 -15.96 -12.04
N VAL A 519 -14.40 -16.46 -11.14
CA VAL A 519 -14.04 -17.49 -10.15
C VAL A 519 -15.07 -18.62 -10.16
N GLU A 520 -14.63 -19.80 -9.67
CA GLU A 520 -15.52 -20.91 -9.33
C GLU A 520 -15.27 -21.28 -7.87
N ILE A 521 -16.33 -21.50 -7.10
CA ILE A 521 -16.23 -22.00 -5.72
C ILE A 521 -16.92 -23.36 -5.60
N ASP A 522 -16.36 -24.20 -4.72
CA ASP A 522 -17.05 -25.38 -4.20
C ASP A 522 -17.75 -24.99 -2.90
N CYS A 523 -19.08 -24.99 -2.91
CA CYS A 523 -19.88 -24.56 -1.76
C CYS A 523 -19.78 -25.51 -0.56
N LEU A 524 -19.35 -26.76 -0.75
CA LEU A 524 -19.23 -27.74 0.32
C LEU A 524 -17.90 -27.63 1.06
N THR A 525 -16.82 -27.35 0.33
CA THR A 525 -15.45 -27.28 0.89
C THR A 525 -15.02 -25.84 1.19
N GLY A 526 -15.59 -24.87 0.46
CA GLY A 526 -15.16 -23.47 0.49
C GLY A 526 -13.96 -23.19 -0.42
N GLU A 527 -13.45 -24.18 -1.17
CA GLU A 527 -12.37 -23.96 -2.11
C GLU A 527 -12.80 -23.00 -3.23
N ALA A 528 -11.92 -22.09 -3.59
CA ALA A 528 -12.12 -21.13 -4.68
C ALA A 528 -11.01 -21.26 -5.71
N GLN A 529 -11.38 -21.30 -6.99
CA GLN A 529 -10.46 -21.30 -8.11
C GLN A 529 -10.64 -20.01 -8.92
N ILE A 530 -9.54 -19.32 -9.20
CA ILE A 530 -9.55 -18.10 -10.00
C ILE A 530 -9.32 -18.48 -11.46
N LEU A 531 -10.41 -18.50 -12.23
CA LEU A 531 -10.39 -18.95 -13.62
C LEU A 531 -9.74 -17.92 -14.55
N ARG A 532 -10.00 -16.64 -14.29
CA ARG A 532 -9.51 -15.56 -15.14
C ARG A 532 -9.44 -14.25 -14.39
N CYS A 533 -8.34 -13.50 -14.64
CA CYS A 533 -8.23 -12.09 -14.29
C CYS A 533 -7.67 -11.31 -15.48
N ASP A 534 -8.24 -10.15 -15.75
CA ASP A 534 -7.75 -9.19 -16.72
C ASP A 534 -7.56 -7.84 -16.00
N LEU A 535 -6.39 -7.22 -16.21
CA LEU A 535 -6.05 -5.92 -15.66
C LEU A 535 -5.76 -4.93 -16.80
N HIS A 536 -6.47 -3.81 -16.82
CA HIS A 536 -6.20 -2.70 -17.73
C HIS A 536 -5.80 -1.48 -16.91
N MET A 537 -4.59 -0.94 -17.15
CA MET A 537 -4.01 0.15 -16.36
C MET A 537 -3.58 1.31 -17.24
N ASP A 538 -3.77 2.53 -16.72
CA ASP A 538 -3.19 3.75 -17.25
C ASP A 538 -1.94 4.10 -16.41
N LEU A 539 -0.76 3.84 -16.98
CA LEU A 539 0.54 4.17 -16.39
C LEU A 539 1.23 5.35 -17.10
N GLY A 540 0.48 6.16 -17.83
CA GLY A 540 1.08 7.21 -18.64
C GLY A 540 1.99 6.61 -19.72
N ARG A 541 3.16 7.22 -19.91
CA ARG A 541 4.23 6.64 -20.71
C ARG A 541 5.12 5.75 -19.84
N SER A 542 4.98 4.45 -19.97
CA SER A 542 5.80 3.49 -19.20
C SER A 542 7.31 3.74 -19.44
N LEU A 543 8.08 3.90 -18.37
CA LEU A 543 9.54 4.04 -18.45
C LEU A 543 10.22 2.70 -18.79
N ASN A 544 9.67 1.61 -18.29
CA ASN A 544 10.11 0.25 -18.56
C ASN A 544 8.93 -0.71 -18.47
N PRO A 545 8.34 -1.12 -19.61
CA PRO A 545 7.17 -1.99 -19.61
C PRO A 545 7.36 -3.32 -18.88
N ALA A 546 8.55 -3.93 -18.94
CA ALA A 546 8.82 -5.20 -18.25
C ALA A 546 8.77 -5.03 -16.73
N VAL A 547 9.36 -3.94 -16.20
CA VAL A 547 9.29 -3.61 -14.77
C VAL A 547 7.84 -3.29 -14.38
N ASP A 548 7.15 -2.47 -15.16
CA ASP A 548 5.79 -2.05 -14.82
C ASP A 548 4.80 -3.22 -14.85
N LEU A 549 4.85 -4.10 -15.85
CA LEU A 549 4.04 -5.33 -15.88
C LEU A 549 4.33 -6.23 -14.68
N GLY A 550 5.62 -6.41 -14.32
CA GLY A 550 6.00 -7.16 -13.12
C GLY A 550 5.45 -6.54 -11.83
N GLN A 551 5.40 -5.20 -11.72
CA GLN A 551 4.80 -4.52 -10.58
C GLN A 551 3.28 -4.72 -10.53
N LEU A 552 2.58 -4.68 -11.67
CA LEU A 552 1.14 -4.89 -11.74
C LEU A 552 0.78 -6.32 -11.34
N GLN A 553 1.45 -7.31 -11.91
CA GLN A 553 1.23 -8.72 -11.59
C GLN A 553 1.57 -9.02 -10.12
N GLY A 554 2.73 -8.59 -9.64
CA GLY A 554 3.17 -8.81 -8.26
C GLY A 554 2.28 -8.11 -7.24
N GLY A 555 1.79 -6.90 -7.52
CA GLY A 555 0.84 -6.20 -6.66
C GLY A 555 -0.49 -6.91 -6.57
N PHE A 556 -1.04 -7.32 -7.70
CA PHE A 556 -2.30 -8.06 -7.77
C PHE A 556 -2.23 -9.39 -6.99
N VAL A 557 -1.21 -10.22 -7.26
CA VAL A 557 -1.04 -11.53 -6.59
C VAL A 557 -0.81 -11.35 -5.09
N MET A 558 -0.01 -10.36 -4.67
CA MET A 558 0.17 -10.07 -3.25
C MET A 558 -1.16 -9.71 -2.56
N SER A 559 -2.04 -9.00 -3.25
CA SER A 559 -3.36 -8.66 -2.71
C SER A 559 -4.36 -9.82 -2.77
N LEU A 560 -4.18 -10.81 -3.64
CA LEU A 560 -4.96 -12.05 -3.53
C LEU A 560 -4.75 -12.70 -2.15
N GLY A 561 -3.49 -12.70 -1.65
CA GLY A 561 -3.19 -13.14 -0.29
C GLY A 561 -4.01 -12.37 0.76
N TYR A 562 -4.01 -11.05 0.69
CA TYR A 562 -4.79 -10.20 1.59
C TYR A 562 -6.29 -10.48 1.56
N PHE A 563 -6.86 -10.61 0.37
CA PHE A 563 -8.30 -10.82 0.23
C PHE A 563 -8.76 -12.24 0.51
N LEU A 564 -7.89 -13.26 0.39
CA LEU A 564 -8.34 -14.66 0.32
C LEU A 564 -7.64 -15.61 1.30
N THR A 565 -6.34 -15.46 1.59
CA THR A 565 -5.58 -16.56 2.22
C THR A 565 -4.77 -16.19 3.45
N GLU A 566 -4.29 -14.96 3.55
CA GLU A 566 -3.40 -14.53 4.64
C GLU A 566 -4.23 -14.06 5.85
N GLU A 567 -4.37 -14.90 6.85
CA GLU A 567 -4.90 -14.52 8.17
C GLU A 567 -3.75 -14.27 9.14
N VAL A 568 -3.83 -13.26 10.00
CA VAL A 568 -2.90 -13.05 11.10
C VAL A 568 -3.56 -13.49 12.40
N VAL A 569 -3.24 -14.70 12.84
CA VAL A 569 -3.91 -15.37 13.96
C VAL A 569 -3.14 -15.14 15.25
N TYR A 570 -3.84 -14.68 16.28
CA TYR A 570 -3.31 -14.47 17.63
C TYR A 570 -4.04 -15.36 18.64
N THR A 571 -3.33 -15.73 19.72
CA THR A 571 -3.97 -16.32 20.92
C THR A 571 -4.73 -15.26 21.71
N ASP A 572 -5.45 -15.69 22.74
CA ASP A 572 -6.10 -14.74 23.69
C ASP A 572 -5.08 -13.87 24.44
N GLU A 573 -3.84 -14.34 24.56
CA GLU A 573 -2.71 -13.60 25.15
C GLU A 573 -1.97 -12.73 24.12
N GLU A 574 -2.56 -12.53 22.93
CA GLU A 574 -2.01 -11.72 21.84
C GLU A 574 -0.67 -12.22 21.26
N VAL A 575 -0.42 -13.54 21.36
CA VAL A 575 0.75 -14.17 20.74
C VAL A 575 0.41 -14.65 19.33
N GLN A 576 1.17 -14.23 18.33
CA GLN A 576 0.94 -14.64 16.94
C GLN A 576 1.28 -16.13 16.74
N LEU A 577 0.38 -16.87 16.11
CA LEU A 577 0.48 -18.32 15.90
C LEU A 577 1.12 -18.69 14.55
N ASN A 578 0.81 -17.93 13.49
CA ASN A 578 1.24 -18.24 12.13
C ASN A 578 2.49 -17.44 11.73
N LEU A 579 3.65 -17.90 12.19
CA LEU A 579 4.94 -17.22 12.01
C LEU A 579 5.77 -17.76 10.83
N GLY A 580 5.48 -18.97 10.40
CA GLY A 580 6.32 -19.68 9.42
C GLY A 580 5.77 -19.62 7.99
N THR A 581 6.62 -19.99 7.04
CA THR A 581 6.28 -20.08 5.62
C THR A 581 5.16 -21.07 5.32
N PHE A 582 4.99 -22.08 6.17
CA PHE A 582 3.99 -23.12 5.99
C PHE A 582 2.57 -22.68 6.40
N ASN A 583 2.44 -21.86 7.44
CA ASN A 583 1.16 -21.49 8.04
C ASN A 583 0.72 -20.04 7.79
N GLN A 584 1.57 -19.18 7.22
CA GLN A 584 1.20 -17.80 6.83
C GLN A 584 0.30 -17.76 5.59
N LYS A 585 0.34 -18.77 4.73
CA LYS A 585 -0.53 -18.91 3.55
C LYS A 585 -0.43 -17.77 2.54
N ILE A 586 0.78 -17.27 2.28
CA ILE A 586 1.02 -16.38 1.15
C ILE A 586 0.61 -17.08 -0.16
N PRO A 587 0.18 -16.35 -1.21
CA PRO A 587 -0.19 -16.94 -2.48
C PRO A 587 0.91 -17.83 -3.07
N SER A 588 0.54 -19.02 -3.47
CA SER A 588 1.37 -19.97 -4.19
C SER A 588 1.18 -19.86 -5.70
N ALA A 589 1.89 -20.65 -6.46
CA ALA A 589 1.69 -20.73 -7.92
C ALA A 589 0.27 -21.20 -8.32
N TYR A 590 -0.41 -21.94 -7.45
CA TYR A 590 -1.77 -22.43 -7.69
C TYR A 590 -2.86 -21.39 -7.40
N ASP A 591 -2.51 -20.32 -6.68
CA ASP A 591 -3.43 -19.21 -6.39
C ASP A 591 -3.39 -18.13 -7.48
N ILE A 592 -2.43 -18.22 -8.42
CA ILE A 592 -2.37 -17.34 -9.59
C ILE A 592 -3.52 -17.71 -10.55
N PRO A 593 -4.23 -16.71 -11.13
CA PRO A 593 -5.30 -16.96 -12.07
C PRO A 593 -4.86 -17.86 -13.25
N GLU A 594 -5.69 -18.82 -13.66
CA GLU A 594 -5.38 -19.68 -14.83
C GLU A 594 -5.16 -18.86 -16.11
N VAL A 595 -5.97 -17.82 -16.28
CA VAL A 595 -5.79 -16.82 -17.34
C VAL A 595 -5.53 -15.48 -16.67
N PHE A 596 -4.33 -14.93 -16.84
CA PHE A 596 -3.92 -13.68 -16.23
C PHE A 596 -3.39 -12.72 -17.30
N ASN A 597 -4.21 -11.76 -17.72
CA ASN A 597 -3.91 -10.79 -18.75
C ASN A 597 -3.65 -9.41 -18.12
N VAL A 598 -2.61 -8.73 -18.56
CA VAL A 598 -2.32 -7.36 -18.16
C VAL A 598 -2.11 -6.49 -19.40
N SER A 599 -2.79 -5.37 -19.46
CA SER A 599 -2.73 -4.42 -20.58
C SER A 599 -2.51 -2.99 -20.08
N LEU A 600 -1.66 -2.25 -20.76
CA LEU A 600 -1.46 -0.84 -20.53
C LEU A 600 -2.28 -0.01 -21.52
N LEU A 601 -2.91 1.06 -21.04
CA LEU A 601 -3.63 2.00 -21.89
C LEU A 601 -2.62 2.86 -22.68
N PRO A 602 -2.61 2.81 -23.99
CA PRO A 602 -1.68 3.60 -24.80
C PRO A 602 -2.13 5.07 -24.90
N ASN A 603 -1.17 5.95 -25.16
CA ASN A 603 -1.39 7.37 -25.49
C ASN A 603 -2.11 8.18 -24.39
N THR A 604 -1.77 7.93 -23.14
CA THR A 604 -2.27 8.65 -21.96
C THR A 604 -1.11 9.37 -21.26
N PRO A 605 -0.53 10.44 -21.85
CA PRO A 605 0.60 11.14 -21.25
C PRO A 605 0.19 11.72 -19.90
N ASN A 606 1.13 11.66 -18.94
CA ASN A 606 1.02 12.34 -17.66
C ASN A 606 1.84 13.64 -17.71
N PRO A 607 1.23 14.80 -17.71
CA PRO A 607 1.97 16.06 -17.85
C PRO A 607 2.82 16.42 -16.61
N THR A 608 2.47 15.87 -15.44
CA THR A 608 3.18 16.14 -14.17
C THR A 608 4.25 15.10 -13.87
N GLY A 609 4.06 13.85 -14.30
CA GLY A 609 5.00 12.76 -14.04
C GLY A 609 6.28 12.85 -14.87
N VAL A 610 7.40 12.42 -14.28
CA VAL A 610 8.70 12.39 -14.96
C VAL A 610 8.63 11.53 -16.21
N LEU A 611 9.05 12.10 -17.37
CA LEU A 611 8.95 11.50 -18.69
C LEU A 611 7.52 11.00 -19.03
N SER A 612 6.50 11.65 -18.47
CA SER A 612 5.08 11.32 -18.63
C SER A 612 4.66 9.97 -18.03
N SER A 613 5.43 9.40 -17.12
CA SER A 613 5.10 8.14 -16.43
C SER A 613 4.11 8.33 -15.28
N LYS A 614 3.53 7.25 -14.81
CA LYS A 614 2.72 7.18 -13.59
C LYS A 614 3.23 6.06 -12.68
N ALA A 615 2.95 6.17 -11.38
CA ALA A 615 3.31 5.16 -10.39
C ALA A 615 2.66 3.80 -10.69
N SER A 616 3.42 2.71 -10.56
CA SER A 616 2.97 1.34 -10.86
C SER A 616 3.05 0.37 -9.67
N GLY A 617 3.71 0.77 -8.58
CA GLY A 617 4.01 -0.14 -7.47
C GLY A 617 2.80 -0.54 -6.62
N GLU A 618 1.99 0.41 -6.19
CA GLU A 618 0.86 0.22 -5.27
C GLU A 618 -0.51 0.20 -5.93
N PRO A 619 -0.76 0.95 -7.02
CA PRO A 619 -2.10 1.05 -7.61
C PRO A 619 -2.79 -0.28 -7.95
N PRO A 620 -2.10 -1.35 -8.40
CA PRO A 620 -2.75 -2.62 -8.76
C PRO A 620 -3.27 -3.41 -7.55
N MET A 621 -2.83 -3.07 -6.34
CA MET A 621 -3.21 -3.80 -5.13
C MET A 621 -4.73 -3.87 -4.93
N ALA A 622 -5.42 -2.74 -5.05
CA ALA A 622 -6.86 -2.68 -4.85
C ALA A 622 -7.63 -3.55 -5.86
N LEU A 623 -7.12 -3.69 -7.08
CA LEU A 623 -7.78 -4.41 -8.17
C LEU A 623 -8.04 -5.90 -7.88
N ALA A 624 -7.26 -6.53 -6.99
CA ALA A 624 -7.51 -7.90 -6.55
C ALA A 624 -8.83 -8.06 -5.77
N GLY A 625 -9.41 -6.97 -5.28
CA GLY A 625 -10.77 -6.96 -4.73
C GLY A 625 -11.84 -7.40 -5.73
N SER A 626 -11.58 -7.35 -7.05
CA SER A 626 -12.45 -7.94 -8.06
C SER A 626 -12.66 -9.44 -7.85
N THR A 627 -11.63 -10.16 -7.38
CA THR A 627 -11.72 -11.59 -7.06
C THR A 627 -12.61 -11.84 -5.83
N PHE A 628 -12.45 -11.01 -4.78
CA PHE A 628 -13.32 -11.04 -3.60
C PHE A 628 -14.79 -10.80 -3.98
N LEU A 629 -15.07 -9.81 -4.82
CA LEU A 629 -16.41 -9.49 -5.28
C LEU A 629 -17.00 -10.61 -6.16
N ALA A 630 -16.18 -11.26 -6.99
CA ALA A 630 -16.60 -12.41 -7.79
C ALA A 630 -16.96 -13.62 -6.90
N ILE A 631 -16.14 -13.91 -5.88
CA ILE A 631 -16.46 -14.97 -4.89
C ILE A 631 -17.75 -14.63 -4.14
N ARG A 632 -17.92 -13.36 -3.74
CA ARG A 632 -19.17 -12.89 -3.13
C ARG A 632 -20.38 -13.21 -4.00
N GLN A 633 -20.35 -12.92 -5.31
CA GLN A 633 -21.44 -13.22 -6.24
C GLN A 633 -21.72 -14.73 -6.30
N ALA A 634 -20.67 -15.57 -6.30
CA ALA A 634 -20.84 -17.02 -6.29
C ALA A 634 -21.49 -17.52 -4.97
N ILE A 635 -21.11 -16.95 -3.82
CA ILE A 635 -21.74 -17.23 -2.53
C ILE A 635 -23.22 -16.83 -2.54
N GLU A 636 -23.53 -15.66 -3.07
CA GLU A 636 -24.93 -15.18 -3.19
C GLU A 636 -25.77 -16.13 -4.06
N ALA A 637 -25.22 -16.65 -5.17
CA ALA A 637 -25.89 -17.65 -6.00
C ALA A 637 -26.17 -18.96 -5.23
N CYS A 638 -25.20 -19.43 -4.43
CA CYS A 638 -25.40 -20.60 -3.56
C CYS A 638 -26.50 -20.36 -2.52
N ARG A 639 -26.51 -19.19 -1.88
CA ARG A 639 -27.50 -18.79 -0.86
C ARG A 639 -28.90 -18.65 -1.45
N CYS A 640 -29.01 -18.10 -2.67
CA CYS A 640 -30.28 -18.00 -3.38
C CYS A 640 -30.89 -19.37 -3.66
N ASP A 641 -30.09 -20.37 -4.03
CA ASP A 641 -30.59 -21.74 -4.24
C ASP A 641 -31.14 -22.38 -2.94
N ALA A 642 -30.68 -21.89 -1.80
CA ALA A 642 -31.17 -22.28 -0.47
C ALA A 642 -32.34 -21.38 0.04
N GLY A 643 -32.88 -20.51 -0.80
CA GLY A 643 -33.95 -19.58 -0.45
C GLY A 643 -33.50 -18.44 0.51
N ARG A 644 -32.21 -18.19 0.62
CA ARG A 644 -31.64 -17.18 1.53
C ARG A 644 -31.23 -15.95 0.73
N THR A 645 -32.04 -14.91 0.82
CA THR A 645 -31.88 -13.68 0.04
C THR A 645 -31.40 -12.49 0.85
N ASN A 646 -31.09 -12.68 2.16
CA ASN A 646 -30.56 -11.61 3.00
C ASN A 646 -29.09 -11.32 2.66
N TYR A 647 -28.70 -10.04 2.72
CA TYR A 647 -27.31 -9.63 2.58
C TYR A 647 -26.43 -10.29 3.62
N VAL A 648 -25.24 -10.74 3.23
CA VAL A 648 -24.23 -11.28 4.15
C VAL A 648 -22.99 -10.40 4.11
N GLN A 649 -22.54 -9.97 5.28
CA GLN A 649 -21.26 -9.28 5.40
C GLN A 649 -20.14 -10.31 5.42
N LEU A 650 -19.19 -10.16 4.47
CA LEU A 650 -18.05 -11.05 4.35
C LEU A 650 -16.80 -10.39 4.95
N PRO A 651 -15.95 -11.14 5.68
CA PRO A 651 -14.68 -10.64 6.21
C PRO A 651 -13.60 -10.57 5.12
N VAL A 652 -12.50 -9.89 5.42
CA VAL A 652 -11.24 -9.99 4.69
C VAL A 652 -10.18 -10.46 5.68
N PRO A 653 -9.46 -11.56 5.39
CA PRO A 653 -9.54 -12.39 4.20
C PRO A 653 -10.81 -13.24 4.14
N LEU A 654 -11.23 -13.55 2.91
CA LEU A 654 -12.32 -14.49 2.65
C LEU A 654 -11.73 -15.89 2.48
N SER A 655 -11.31 -16.47 3.62
CA SER A 655 -10.67 -17.77 3.66
C SER A 655 -11.62 -18.92 3.24
N VAL A 656 -11.06 -20.07 2.95
CA VAL A 656 -11.82 -21.29 2.61
C VAL A 656 -12.93 -21.56 3.64
N GLN A 657 -12.62 -21.44 4.93
CA GLN A 657 -13.59 -21.58 6.00
C GLN A 657 -14.69 -20.50 5.93
N ALA A 658 -14.32 -19.25 5.67
CA ALA A 658 -15.27 -18.14 5.57
C ALA A 658 -16.22 -18.33 4.36
N ILE A 659 -15.72 -18.80 3.22
CA ILE A 659 -16.55 -19.13 2.04
C ILE A 659 -17.54 -20.24 2.38
N GLN A 660 -17.07 -21.35 2.97
CA GLN A 660 -17.92 -22.47 3.36
C GLN A 660 -19.03 -22.02 4.32
N GLN A 661 -18.68 -21.30 5.37
CA GLN A 661 -19.63 -20.78 6.35
C GLN A 661 -20.64 -19.82 5.71
N ALA A 662 -20.20 -18.95 4.80
CA ALA A 662 -21.08 -18.03 4.10
C ALA A 662 -22.06 -18.74 3.16
N CYS A 663 -21.67 -19.86 2.58
CA CYS A 663 -22.55 -20.73 1.79
C CYS A 663 -23.57 -21.51 2.64
N LEU A 664 -23.40 -21.57 3.97
CA LEU A 664 -24.28 -22.27 4.94
C LEU A 664 -24.43 -23.77 4.67
N THR A 665 -23.43 -24.41 4.09
CA THR A 665 -23.44 -25.84 3.76
C THR A 665 -23.19 -26.76 4.97
N ASP A 666 -22.72 -26.20 6.09
CA ASP A 666 -22.67 -26.85 7.39
C ASP A 666 -24.08 -27.21 7.94
N ARG A 667 -25.13 -26.58 7.40
CA ARG A 667 -26.53 -26.79 7.75
C ARG A 667 -27.29 -27.54 6.65
N LEU A 668 -26.65 -28.58 6.08
CA LEU A 668 -27.24 -29.34 4.97
C LEU A 668 -28.63 -29.89 5.28
N GLY A 669 -28.95 -30.19 6.55
CA GLY A 669 -30.27 -30.62 6.97
C GLY A 669 -31.35 -29.52 6.94
N GLU A 670 -30.96 -28.27 6.83
CA GLU A 670 -31.87 -27.11 6.70
C GLU A 670 -32.08 -26.69 5.24
N LEU A 671 -31.30 -27.24 4.31
CA LEU A 671 -31.44 -26.96 2.89
C LEU A 671 -32.64 -27.77 2.34
N PRO A 672 -33.59 -27.18 1.58
CA PRO A 672 -34.59 -27.92 0.90
C PRO A 672 -33.89 -28.82 -0.14
N LEU A 673 -34.06 -30.15 0.01
CA LEU A 673 -33.49 -31.15 -0.89
C LEU A 673 -34.22 -31.14 -2.24
#